data_385da66d01cea092e00048818eaf7f24
#
_entry.id   385da66d01cea092e00048818eaf7f24
#
_cell.length_a   1.000
_cell.length_b   1.000
_cell.length_c   1.000
_cell.angle_alpha   90.00
_cell.angle_beta   90.00
_cell.angle_gamma   90.00
#
_symmetry.space_group_name_H-M   'P 1'
#
loop_
_entity.id
_entity.type
_entity.pdbx_description
1 polymer ?
#
loop_
_entity_poly.entity_id
_entity_poly.type
_entity_poly.pdbx_seq_one_letter_code
_entity_poly.pdbx_strand_id
1 'polypeptide(L)'
;MAHFLRGKQAGVANDLSEGLSSDQFILDGLARYGINSQISAIAYDPVQSLLAVGTSDTQYGNGQIYVFGQRRVCVTLNFPRKTSARFLAFSASKLVCIDSKHDINIFSLETNKLLLSHAPHNFVTSFTTDPSLDYAFIGLQNGDIIAFDLDRESVTPFRIPNLWTERNPRARQSPVVSLAFSPRDIGKLVVGYPEGAVVFSFKQNIAQKYFVYEVPPGALGGNSTSPSAELRRPKLTKALWHPNGIFILTVHDDTSLVLWDGKDGRKIMARTIEAANVDQLSTGPERPSSLSSTDIKNPIIQAAWCVKANTDDTGLLIAGGNSAKMGKKALTFLDWGSTPNYQTSSWQMLSRYFEVPKQQICLQTPPGADVVDFCLIPRSSPYYAGAHDPIAVLALLSSGELATLSFPSGYPISPTNMLHVSLSFVHPFVNKVTLTPVERGAWLGLKERRAQGPKFLEGGISAKKLPKRFEDRNIVGTAHGDGTIRLWDAGHNDEIENPDVIQVDLARAVGRAGHIEVTEMSMSGATGELSVGLRTGEVVIFRWGTNGSFGHDESPGENGGPGTLTKILHRADPGLKQGLIPLTLLEMQSGPVTAIKNSDVGFVAAGFEGGSLAIIDLRGPAIIYTTHISDFIKSTKRGSFRRSRQSEESRSEWPTSIEFGVLTLEGKSYSSICCFVGTNRGNLATFEILPSGNGAYTASFAGAVSVDDKVVSICPINTDTGNLALATPNTVGGLREGLKFNGVIVAVTISGCRIFKPATAKGASKTWDDYLCDAASVVKPDDKGCSLVGLFGDGNIRAFSIPSLKEIGCSKISHIFDMRRLSSSIISPAGIVLSWLGPSEVGLFNVWGAGIELPSSEDKLFNEQAVAPPRPTISNVEWISGTQYVSPADMDILIGGPDRPPSKRMVEQMRLEEQERRKASREQRQIPGQSSSRADEGYWAGLQRQVQERTERLGFTGDTMDRLEENSSNFANDVDKFISAQKRKMALGLIGSKLGF
;
A
#
# COMPACT_ATOMS: atom_id res chain seq x y z
N MET A 1 19.83 -7.56 -59.46
CA MET A 1 18.80 -7.47 -58.43
C MET A 1 19.25 -6.72 -57.15
N ALA A 2 20.50 -6.78 -56.73
CA ALA A 2 21.00 -6.04 -55.54
C ALA A 2 20.96 -4.50 -55.66
N HIS A 3 21.02 -3.93 -56.89
CA HIS A 3 20.97 -2.48 -57.10
C HIS A 3 19.55 -1.87 -57.00
N PHE A 4 18.49 -2.65 -57.18
CA PHE A 4 17.11 -2.17 -57.08
C PHE A 4 16.56 -2.10 -55.64
N LEU A 5 17.19 -2.80 -54.70
CA LEU A 5 16.81 -2.76 -53.31
C LEU A 5 17.41 -1.59 -52.52
N ARG A 6 18.55 -1.04 -52.97
CA ARG A 6 19.22 0.13 -52.34
C ARG A 6 18.42 1.44 -52.40
N GLY A 7 17.51 1.60 -53.37
CA GLY A 7 16.70 2.81 -53.51
C GLY A 7 15.54 2.93 -52.53
N LYS A 8 15.21 1.90 -51.78
CA LYS A 8 14.08 1.88 -50.82
C LYS A 8 14.50 1.99 -49.35
N GLN A 9 15.79 2.03 -49.03
CA GLN A 9 16.33 1.98 -47.68
C GLN A 9 16.51 3.36 -47.02
N ALA A 10 15.66 4.35 -47.25
CA ALA A 10 15.64 5.64 -46.55
C ALA A 10 17.00 6.31 -46.27
N GLY A 11 18.06 6.00 -47.06
CA GLY A 11 19.40 6.53 -46.86
C GLY A 11 20.23 5.89 -45.73
N VAL A 12 19.77 4.81 -45.12
CA VAL A 12 20.53 3.99 -44.16
C VAL A 12 21.28 2.92 -44.95
N ALA A 13 22.61 2.99 -44.99
CA ALA A 13 23.48 2.12 -45.81
C ALA A 13 23.77 0.77 -45.14
N ASN A 14 23.77 0.75 -43.81
CA ASN A 14 24.16 -0.40 -43.00
C ASN A 14 22.92 -0.96 -42.25
N ASP A 15 22.99 -2.24 -41.88
CA ASP A 15 22.04 -2.82 -40.93
C ASP A 15 22.40 -2.37 -39.52
N LEU A 16 21.51 -1.56 -38.89
CA LEU A 16 21.73 -1.04 -37.55
C LEU A 16 21.39 -2.08 -36.46
N SER A 17 20.85 -3.25 -36.84
CA SER A 17 20.44 -4.32 -35.93
C SER A 17 21.45 -5.47 -35.87
N GLU A 18 22.66 -5.25 -36.39
CA GLU A 18 23.72 -6.27 -36.35
C GLU A 18 24.04 -6.68 -34.90
N GLY A 19 24.20 -7.98 -34.67
CA GLY A 19 24.48 -8.56 -33.32
C GLY A 19 23.24 -8.91 -32.50
N LEU A 20 22.02 -8.65 -32.96
CA LEU A 20 20.80 -9.07 -32.32
C LEU A 20 20.29 -10.41 -32.90
N SER A 21 19.91 -11.35 -32.05
CA SER A 21 19.37 -12.65 -32.42
C SER A 21 18.07 -12.99 -31.66
N SER A 22 17.25 -13.86 -32.25
CA SER A 22 15.97 -14.29 -31.66
C SER A 22 16.14 -14.96 -30.28
N ASP A 23 17.24 -15.66 -30.07
CA ASP A 23 17.51 -16.42 -28.83
C ASP A 23 17.72 -15.51 -27.62
N GLN A 24 18.02 -14.24 -27.84
CA GLN A 24 18.22 -13.23 -26.80
C GLN A 24 16.97 -12.38 -26.56
N PHE A 25 15.91 -12.55 -27.33
CA PHE A 25 14.67 -11.79 -27.21
C PHE A 25 13.69 -12.51 -26.30
N ILE A 26 14.03 -12.56 -24.99
CA ILE A 26 13.25 -13.18 -23.93
C ILE A 26 13.14 -12.20 -22.78
N LEU A 27 11.95 -12.09 -22.18
CA LEU A 27 11.70 -11.14 -21.09
C LEU A 27 12.34 -11.60 -19.78
N ASP A 28 13.12 -10.72 -19.14
CA ASP A 28 13.59 -10.85 -17.76
C ASP A 28 12.76 -9.99 -16.84
N GLY A 29 12.22 -10.55 -15.77
CA GLY A 29 11.56 -9.83 -14.68
C GLY A 29 12.56 -9.08 -13.81
N LEU A 30 12.41 -7.76 -13.68
CA LEU A 30 13.29 -6.90 -12.87
C LEU A 30 12.69 -6.52 -11.53
N ALA A 31 11.46 -6.04 -11.53
CA ALA A 31 10.78 -5.57 -10.34
C ALA A 31 9.25 -5.61 -10.50
N ARG A 32 8.56 -5.69 -9.37
CA ARG A 32 7.11 -5.69 -9.28
C ARG A 32 6.67 -4.70 -8.22
N TYR A 33 5.66 -3.89 -8.51
CA TYR A 33 5.08 -2.90 -7.61
C TYR A 33 3.56 -2.94 -7.68
N GLY A 34 2.92 -2.59 -6.55
CA GLY A 34 1.47 -2.65 -6.43
C GLY A 34 1.01 -3.86 -5.62
N ILE A 35 -0.29 -4.07 -5.58
CA ILE A 35 -0.96 -5.22 -4.97
C ILE A 35 -1.91 -5.83 -6.00
N ASN A 36 -2.10 -7.15 -5.92
CA ASN A 36 -2.80 -7.86 -7.00
C ASN A 36 -4.29 -7.56 -7.12
N SER A 37 -4.95 -7.11 -6.04
CA SER A 37 -6.37 -6.74 -6.04
C SER A 37 -6.71 -5.79 -4.89
N GLN A 38 -8.00 -5.53 -4.69
CA GLN A 38 -8.50 -4.68 -3.60
C GLN A 38 -8.16 -5.27 -2.23
N ILE A 39 -7.83 -4.39 -1.28
CA ILE A 39 -7.56 -4.75 0.11
C ILE A 39 -8.86 -5.22 0.77
N SER A 40 -8.82 -6.39 1.40
CA SER A 40 -9.96 -6.99 2.10
C SER A 40 -9.74 -7.10 3.61
N ALA A 41 -8.49 -7.09 4.08
CA ALA A 41 -8.15 -7.14 5.50
C ALA A 41 -6.82 -6.43 5.76
N ILE A 42 -6.67 -5.83 6.93
CA ILE A 42 -5.44 -5.16 7.37
C ILE A 42 -5.12 -5.56 8.81
N ALA A 43 -3.83 -5.60 9.14
CA ALA A 43 -3.35 -5.76 10.51
C ALA A 43 -2.01 -5.03 10.69
N TYR A 44 -1.82 -4.38 11.81
CA TYR A 44 -0.56 -3.77 12.20
C TYR A 44 0.05 -4.52 13.39
N ASP A 45 1.34 -4.80 13.33
CA ASP A 45 2.10 -5.39 14.45
C ASP A 45 2.76 -4.28 15.28
N PRO A 46 2.28 -3.99 16.49
CA PRO A 46 2.86 -2.95 17.32
C PRO A 46 4.22 -3.35 17.92
N VAL A 47 4.61 -4.63 17.84
CA VAL A 47 5.90 -5.12 18.34
C VAL A 47 6.97 -5.08 17.26
N GLN A 48 6.68 -5.64 16.10
CA GLN A 48 7.62 -5.69 14.97
C GLN A 48 7.53 -4.44 14.07
N SER A 49 6.53 -3.58 14.28
CA SER A 49 6.26 -2.41 13.41
C SER A 49 6.11 -2.78 11.94
N LEU A 50 5.25 -3.76 11.66
CA LEU A 50 4.92 -4.28 10.34
C LEU A 50 3.45 -4.04 10.02
N LEU A 51 3.13 -3.86 8.74
CA LEU A 51 1.77 -3.77 8.24
C LEU A 51 1.48 -4.97 7.33
N ALA A 52 0.50 -5.79 7.67
CA ALA A 52 -0.04 -6.83 6.79
C ALA A 52 -1.28 -6.33 6.08
N VAL A 53 -1.33 -6.57 4.78
CA VAL A 53 -2.44 -6.23 3.90
C VAL A 53 -2.84 -7.48 3.14
N GLY A 54 -4.05 -7.96 3.39
CA GLY A 54 -4.65 -9.08 2.68
C GLY A 54 -5.54 -8.60 1.55
N THR A 55 -5.54 -9.31 0.42
CA THR A 55 -6.32 -8.96 -0.76
C THR A 55 -7.41 -9.98 -1.07
N SER A 56 -8.39 -9.55 -1.86
CA SER A 56 -9.48 -10.39 -2.34
C SER A 56 -9.04 -11.24 -3.52
N ASP A 57 -9.59 -12.43 -3.66
CA ASP A 57 -9.50 -13.23 -4.87
C ASP A 57 -10.37 -12.63 -5.98
N THR A 58 -9.90 -12.71 -7.20
CA THR A 58 -10.56 -12.18 -8.38
C THR A 58 -10.54 -13.21 -9.51
N GLN A 59 -11.17 -12.88 -10.64
CA GLN A 59 -11.04 -13.69 -11.85
C GLN A 59 -9.60 -13.76 -12.39
N TYR A 60 -8.74 -12.80 -11.99
CA TYR A 60 -7.35 -12.69 -12.45
C TYR A 60 -6.34 -13.43 -11.56
N GLY A 61 -6.70 -13.78 -10.32
CA GLY A 61 -5.78 -14.46 -9.43
C GLY A 61 -6.32 -14.72 -8.02
N ASN A 62 -5.53 -15.43 -7.24
CA ASN A 62 -5.80 -15.67 -5.83
C ASN A 62 -5.60 -14.38 -5.02
N GLY A 63 -6.31 -14.26 -3.89
CA GLY A 63 -5.89 -13.31 -2.86
C GLY A 63 -4.47 -13.62 -2.37
N GLN A 64 -3.80 -12.61 -1.87
CA GLN A 64 -2.44 -12.69 -1.33
C GLN A 64 -2.36 -11.87 -0.06
N ILE A 65 -1.32 -12.08 0.72
CA ILE A 65 -1.00 -11.23 1.85
C ILE A 65 0.34 -10.56 1.58
N TYR A 66 0.36 -9.24 1.68
CA TYR A 66 1.56 -8.43 1.59
C TYR A 66 1.94 -7.96 2.98
N VAL A 67 3.19 -8.16 3.38
CA VAL A 67 3.71 -7.65 4.65
C VAL A 67 4.75 -6.58 4.35
N PHE A 68 4.46 -5.37 4.81
CA PHE A 68 5.28 -4.19 4.60
C PHE A 68 6.01 -3.81 5.88
N GLY A 69 7.26 -3.39 5.74
CA GLY A 69 8.10 -2.88 6.79
C GLY A 69 8.69 -1.50 6.45
N GLN A 70 9.82 -1.18 7.07
CA GLN A 70 10.52 0.08 6.84
C GLN A 70 10.93 0.27 5.37
N ARG A 71 10.84 1.49 4.86
CA ARG A 71 11.24 1.87 3.50
C ARG A 71 10.57 0.99 2.42
N ARG A 72 11.35 0.08 1.81
CA ARG A 72 10.94 -0.78 0.68
C ARG A 72 10.83 -2.26 1.04
N VAL A 73 10.81 -2.60 2.32
CA VAL A 73 10.58 -3.97 2.78
C VAL A 73 9.16 -4.38 2.39
N CYS A 74 9.07 -5.43 1.58
CA CYS A 74 7.81 -6.00 1.13
C CYS A 74 7.96 -7.49 0.88
N VAL A 75 7.18 -8.31 1.58
CA VAL A 75 7.12 -9.76 1.39
C VAL A 75 5.71 -10.15 0.99
N THR A 76 5.59 -10.98 -0.04
CA THR A 76 4.31 -11.54 -0.49
C THR A 76 4.15 -12.97 0.02
N LEU A 77 3.04 -13.23 0.71
CA LEU A 77 2.67 -14.55 1.24
C LEU A 77 1.47 -15.08 0.45
N ASN A 78 1.59 -16.30 -0.09
CA ASN A 78 0.60 -16.89 -0.95
C ASN A 78 -0.28 -17.89 -0.20
N PHE A 79 -1.59 -17.87 -0.48
CA PHE A 79 -2.49 -18.90 0.00
C PHE A 79 -2.29 -20.22 -0.75
N PRO A 80 -2.53 -21.37 -0.09
CA PRO A 80 -2.39 -22.69 -0.74
C PRO A 80 -3.49 -22.96 -1.78
N ARG A 81 -4.58 -22.23 -1.73
CA ARG A 81 -5.73 -22.34 -2.64
C ARG A 81 -6.37 -20.98 -2.91
N LYS A 82 -7.20 -20.91 -3.93
CA LYS A 82 -7.90 -19.68 -4.31
C LYS A 82 -8.87 -19.24 -3.21
N THR A 83 -8.59 -18.12 -2.57
CA THR A 83 -9.34 -17.56 -1.44
C THR A 83 -8.96 -16.09 -1.22
N SER A 84 -9.73 -15.37 -0.40
CA SER A 84 -9.48 -13.99 0.02
C SER A 84 -9.09 -13.95 1.50
N ALA A 85 -8.27 -12.98 1.90
CA ALA A 85 -8.04 -12.70 3.30
C ALA A 85 -9.31 -12.10 3.94
N ARG A 86 -9.69 -12.56 5.14
CA ARG A 86 -10.85 -12.05 5.88
C ARG A 86 -10.47 -11.43 7.21
N PHE A 87 -9.65 -12.11 7.99
CA PHE A 87 -9.10 -11.59 9.24
C PHE A 87 -7.59 -11.81 9.25
N LEU A 88 -6.87 -10.82 9.73
CA LEU A 88 -5.42 -10.86 9.91
C LEU A 88 -5.06 -10.47 11.34
N ALA A 89 -4.10 -11.14 11.95
CA ALA A 89 -3.46 -10.68 13.17
C ALA A 89 -2.04 -11.23 13.31
N PHE A 90 -1.19 -10.42 13.88
CA PHE A 90 0.15 -10.83 14.28
C PHE A 90 0.15 -11.43 15.69
N SER A 91 0.97 -12.41 15.89
CA SER A 91 1.25 -12.99 17.22
C SER A 91 2.67 -13.52 17.25
N ALA A 92 3.51 -12.92 18.09
CA ALA A 92 4.94 -13.24 18.18
C ALA A 92 5.64 -13.24 16.79
N SER A 93 6.21 -14.36 16.36
CA SER A 93 6.87 -14.51 15.06
C SER A 93 5.94 -15.02 13.94
N LYS A 94 4.62 -14.99 14.17
CA LYS A 94 3.63 -15.55 13.25
C LYS A 94 2.64 -14.49 12.77
N LEU A 95 2.16 -14.68 11.54
CA LEU A 95 0.97 -13.99 11.02
C LEU A 95 -0.14 -15.03 10.83
N VAL A 96 -1.26 -14.82 11.50
CA VAL A 96 -2.44 -15.68 11.39
C VAL A 96 -3.43 -15.01 10.46
N CYS A 97 -3.89 -15.74 9.46
CA CYS A 97 -4.93 -15.30 8.54
C CYS A 97 -6.08 -16.30 8.54
N ILE A 98 -7.29 -15.80 8.76
CA ILE A 98 -8.51 -16.55 8.48
C ILE A 98 -9.03 -16.08 7.13
N ASP A 99 -9.20 -17.02 6.22
CA ASP A 99 -9.60 -16.72 4.86
C ASP A 99 -11.13 -16.72 4.67
N SER A 100 -11.61 -16.39 3.47
CA SER A 100 -13.03 -16.35 3.15
C SER A 100 -13.72 -17.72 3.17
N LYS A 101 -12.94 -18.81 3.16
CA LYS A 101 -13.41 -20.19 3.32
C LYS A 101 -13.34 -20.68 4.77
N HIS A 102 -13.00 -19.79 5.67
CA HIS A 102 -12.83 -20.02 7.10
C HIS A 102 -11.63 -20.90 7.48
N ASP A 103 -10.68 -21.12 6.57
CA ASP A 103 -9.45 -21.80 6.90
C ASP A 103 -8.50 -20.90 7.71
N ILE A 104 -7.81 -21.53 8.66
CA ILE A 104 -6.80 -20.91 9.49
C ILE A 104 -5.45 -21.11 8.82
N ASN A 105 -4.88 -20.05 8.27
CA ASN A 105 -3.58 -20.07 7.62
C ASN A 105 -2.54 -19.40 8.53
N ILE A 106 -1.46 -20.08 8.84
CA ILE A 106 -0.40 -19.61 9.72
C ILE A 106 0.88 -19.44 8.91
N PHE A 107 1.40 -18.22 8.89
CA PHE A 107 2.64 -17.87 8.20
C PHE A 107 3.73 -17.53 9.21
N SER A 108 4.96 -17.95 8.94
CA SER A 108 6.14 -17.58 9.71
C SER A 108 6.72 -16.27 9.19
N LEU A 109 6.95 -15.30 10.08
CA LEU A 109 7.69 -14.08 9.77
C LEU A 109 9.20 -14.30 9.71
N GLU A 110 9.71 -15.41 10.29
CA GLU A 110 11.12 -15.79 10.26
C GLU A 110 11.51 -16.36 8.89
N THR A 111 10.64 -17.19 8.31
CA THR A 111 10.92 -17.91 7.05
C THR A 111 10.14 -17.39 5.85
N ASN A 112 9.19 -16.48 6.06
CA ASN A 112 8.28 -15.94 5.04
C ASN A 112 7.45 -17.03 4.32
N LYS A 113 7.13 -18.13 5.01
CA LYS A 113 6.44 -19.28 4.42
C LYS A 113 5.16 -19.62 5.18
N LEU A 114 4.22 -20.21 4.45
CA LEU A 114 3.06 -20.86 5.06
C LEU A 114 3.56 -22.08 5.85
N LEU A 115 3.22 -22.13 7.14
CA LEU A 115 3.52 -23.24 8.03
C LEU A 115 2.41 -24.28 7.97
N LEU A 116 1.17 -23.82 8.11
CA LEU A 116 -0.01 -24.67 8.15
C LEU A 116 -1.23 -23.96 7.59
N SER A 117 -2.11 -24.75 6.96
CA SER A 117 -3.48 -24.37 6.64
C SER A 117 -4.42 -25.41 7.25
N HIS A 118 -5.31 -25.00 8.15
CA HIS A 118 -6.23 -25.86 8.90
C HIS A 118 -7.67 -25.44 8.66
N ALA A 119 -8.52 -26.40 8.25
CA ALA A 119 -9.95 -26.20 8.12
C ALA A 119 -10.65 -26.58 9.43
N PRO A 120 -11.23 -25.63 10.19
CA PRO A 120 -11.97 -25.94 11.39
C PRO A 120 -13.29 -26.62 11.04
N HIS A 121 -13.82 -27.39 11.99
CA HIS A 121 -15.07 -28.14 11.79
C HIS A 121 -16.32 -27.26 11.76
N ASN A 122 -16.21 -25.97 12.04
CA ASN A 122 -17.31 -25.00 11.99
C ASN A 122 -16.83 -23.65 11.49
N PHE A 123 -17.73 -22.78 11.02
CA PHE A 123 -17.40 -21.46 10.48
C PHE A 123 -16.81 -20.54 11.56
N VAL A 124 -15.70 -19.89 11.23
CA VAL A 124 -15.06 -18.90 12.08
C VAL A 124 -15.84 -17.58 12.00
N THR A 125 -16.24 -17.04 13.15
CA THR A 125 -17.01 -15.80 13.22
C THR A 125 -16.25 -14.66 13.87
N SER A 126 -15.31 -14.98 14.76
CA SER A 126 -14.43 -14.01 15.41
C SER A 126 -13.10 -14.65 15.76
N PHE A 127 -12.10 -13.82 15.98
CA PHE A 127 -10.81 -14.33 16.41
C PHE A 127 -10.00 -13.26 17.12
N THR A 128 -9.09 -13.67 18.02
CA THR A 128 -8.18 -12.78 18.73
C THR A 128 -6.86 -13.45 19.01
N THR A 129 -5.78 -12.69 19.00
CA THR A 129 -4.45 -13.07 19.45
C THR A 129 -3.93 -12.04 20.43
N ASP A 130 -2.85 -12.37 21.13
CA ASP A 130 -2.11 -11.42 21.94
C ASP A 130 -0.61 -11.60 21.67
N PRO A 131 0.17 -10.51 21.47
CA PRO A 131 1.60 -10.59 21.21
C PRO A 131 2.41 -11.29 22.32
N SER A 132 1.90 -11.36 23.53
CA SER A 132 2.53 -12.06 24.65
C SER A 132 2.22 -13.55 24.72
N LEU A 133 1.30 -14.05 23.88
CA LEU A 133 0.84 -15.45 23.87
C LEU A 133 1.20 -16.14 22.55
N ASP A 134 1.45 -17.45 22.63
CA ASP A 134 1.63 -18.30 21.44
C ASP A 134 0.31 -19.02 21.06
N TYR A 135 -0.82 -18.37 21.27
CA TYR A 135 -2.16 -18.91 20.98
C TYR A 135 -3.01 -17.94 20.18
N ALA A 136 -3.80 -18.51 19.26
CA ALA A 136 -4.91 -17.82 18.62
C ALA A 136 -6.23 -18.39 19.15
N PHE A 137 -7.14 -17.53 19.62
CA PHE A 137 -8.48 -17.92 20.08
C PHE A 137 -9.49 -17.64 18.99
N ILE A 138 -10.26 -18.65 18.64
CA ILE A 138 -11.13 -18.68 17.46
C ILE A 138 -12.56 -18.94 17.93
N GLY A 139 -13.42 -17.97 17.73
CA GLY A 139 -14.85 -18.07 17.96
C GLY A 139 -15.59 -18.65 16.76
N LEU A 140 -16.47 -19.58 17.00
CA LEU A 140 -17.19 -20.36 15.99
C LEU A 140 -18.67 -19.99 15.91
N GLN A 141 -19.30 -20.36 14.80
CA GLN A 141 -20.72 -20.10 14.53
C GLN A 141 -21.66 -20.79 15.53
N ASN A 142 -21.25 -21.94 16.10
CA ASN A 142 -22.02 -22.63 17.13
C ASN A 142 -21.85 -22.04 18.55
N GLY A 143 -21.00 -20.99 18.67
CA GLY A 143 -20.75 -20.31 19.94
C GLY A 143 -19.62 -20.88 20.78
N ASP A 144 -18.95 -21.93 20.31
CA ASP A 144 -17.76 -22.47 20.94
C ASP A 144 -16.52 -21.60 20.63
N ILE A 145 -15.52 -21.70 21.50
CA ILE A 145 -14.22 -21.10 21.28
C ILE A 145 -13.16 -22.20 21.37
N ILE A 146 -12.31 -22.27 20.36
CA ILE A 146 -11.15 -23.16 20.33
C ILE A 146 -9.87 -22.33 20.42
N ALA A 147 -8.83 -22.91 21.01
CA ALA A 147 -7.50 -22.32 21.00
C ALA A 147 -6.59 -23.08 20.02
N PHE A 148 -5.86 -22.35 19.23
CA PHE A 148 -4.85 -22.88 18.30
C PHE A 148 -3.46 -22.56 18.83
N ASP A 149 -2.62 -23.57 19.03
CA ASP A 149 -1.23 -23.44 19.49
C ASP A 149 -0.35 -23.06 18.30
N LEU A 150 0.12 -21.81 18.26
CA LEU A 150 0.95 -21.27 17.20
C LEU A 150 2.39 -21.79 17.26
N ASP A 151 2.90 -22.20 18.43
CA ASP A 151 4.24 -22.78 18.59
C ASP A 151 4.29 -24.23 18.08
N ARG A 152 3.20 -24.98 18.24
CA ARG A 152 3.07 -26.39 17.81
C ARG A 152 2.32 -26.58 16.52
N GLU A 153 1.73 -25.53 16.00
CA GLU A 153 0.99 -25.55 14.73
C GLU A 153 -0.18 -26.55 14.77
N SER A 154 -0.89 -26.60 15.90
CA SER A 154 -1.99 -27.54 16.13
C SER A 154 -3.13 -26.99 16.96
N VAL A 155 -4.33 -27.53 16.77
CA VAL A 155 -5.47 -27.23 17.63
C VAL A 155 -5.19 -27.80 19.03
N THR A 156 -5.37 -26.98 20.07
CA THR A 156 -5.25 -27.47 21.46
C THR A 156 -6.49 -28.27 21.88
N PRO A 157 -6.38 -29.12 22.89
CA PRO A 157 -7.54 -29.75 23.48
C PRO A 157 -8.46 -28.77 24.23
N PHE A 158 -7.97 -27.57 24.50
CA PHE A 158 -8.71 -26.52 25.21
C PHE A 158 -9.88 -26.00 24.38
N ARG A 159 -11.08 -26.06 24.96
CA ARG A 159 -12.31 -25.59 24.36
C ARG A 159 -13.17 -24.89 25.41
N ILE A 160 -13.67 -23.72 25.07
CA ILE A 160 -14.71 -23.05 25.84
C ILE A 160 -16.03 -23.34 25.12
N PRO A 161 -16.96 -24.07 25.78
CA PRO A 161 -18.29 -24.32 25.20
C PRO A 161 -19.06 -23.01 25.06
N ASN A 162 -20.19 -23.05 24.35
CA ASN A 162 -21.06 -21.90 24.23
C ASN A 162 -21.57 -21.48 25.64
N LEU A 163 -20.99 -20.42 26.21
CA LEU A 163 -21.26 -19.95 27.56
C LEU A 163 -22.71 -19.51 27.77
N TRP A 164 -23.41 -19.15 26.70
CA TRP A 164 -24.81 -18.74 26.77
C TRP A 164 -25.75 -19.95 26.92
N THR A 165 -25.51 -21.02 26.17
CA THR A 165 -26.24 -22.29 26.30
C THR A 165 -25.90 -23.02 27.60
N GLU A 166 -24.68 -22.86 28.12
CA GLU A 166 -24.31 -23.40 29.44
C GLU A 166 -25.16 -22.76 30.52
N ARG A 167 -25.38 -21.45 30.48
CA ARG A 167 -26.28 -20.75 31.41
C ARG A 167 -27.74 -21.10 31.24
N ASN A 168 -28.20 -21.28 29.98
CA ASN A 168 -29.57 -21.62 29.63
C ASN A 168 -29.60 -22.68 28.54
N PRO A 169 -29.71 -23.98 28.87
CA PRO A 169 -29.70 -25.07 27.93
C PRO A 169 -30.82 -25.04 26.87
N ARG A 170 -31.85 -24.25 27.06
CA ARG A 170 -32.95 -24.05 26.12
C ARG A 170 -32.70 -22.90 25.13
N ALA A 171 -31.63 -22.11 25.33
CA ALA A 171 -31.27 -21.05 24.42
C ALA A 171 -30.82 -21.63 23.07
N ARG A 172 -31.08 -20.91 21.98
CA ARG A 172 -30.52 -21.27 20.68
C ARG A 172 -29.01 -21.03 20.69
N GLN A 173 -28.27 -21.88 19.98
CA GLN A 173 -26.87 -21.63 19.73
C GLN A 173 -26.71 -20.35 18.91
N SER A 174 -25.83 -19.46 19.37
CA SER A 174 -25.51 -18.20 18.74
C SER A 174 -24.01 -18.08 18.53
N PRO A 175 -23.56 -17.37 17.46
CA PRO A 175 -22.15 -17.27 17.13
C PRO A 175 -21.39 -16.43 18.16
N VAL A 176 -20.10 -16.69 18.29
CA VAL A 176 -19.19 -15.77 18.98
C VAL A 176 -18.88 -14.59 18.05
N VAL A 177 -19.40 -13.41 18.37
CA VAL A 177 -19.24 -12.22 17.51
C VAL A 177 -18.02 -11.36 17.87
N SER A 178 -17.49 -11.51 19.09
CA SER A 178 -16.37 -10.72 19.56
C SER A 178 -15.56 -11.47 20.62
N LEU A 179 -14.23 -11.31 20.57
CA LEU A 179 -13.27 -11.81 21.55
C LEU A 179 -12.26 -10.71 21.87
N ALA A 180 -11.99 -10.44 23.13
CA ALA A 180 -10.94 -9.51 23.52
C ALA A 180 -10.35 -9.87 24.89
N PHE A 181 -9.01 -9.91 24.98
CA PHE A 181 -8.30 -10.08 26.24
C PHE A 181 -8.35 -8.82 27.08
N SER A 182 -8.37 -8.98 28.40
CA SER A 182 -8.20 -7.84 29.30
C SER A 182 -6.81 -7.22 29.12
N PRO A 183 -6.72 -5.89 28.98
CA PRO A 183 -5.43 -5.21 28.79
C PRO A 183 -4.51 -5.29 30.00
N ARG A 184 -5.02 -5.61 31.16
CA ARG A 184 -4.28 -5.70 32.42
C ARG A 184 -4.08 -7.13 32.93
N ASP A 185 -4.94 -8.07 32.51
CA ASP A 185 -4.93 -9.45 32.96
C ASP A 185 -5.28 -10.41 31.82
N ILE A 186 -4.26 -11.03 31.20
CA ILE A 186 -4.44 -11.99 30.10
C ILE A 186 -5.21 -13.25 30.52
N GLY A 187 -5.36 -13.50 31.80
CA GLY A 187 -6.19 -14.57 32.35
C GLY A 187 -7.70 -14.33 32.26
N LYS A 188 -8.13 -13.18 31.66
CA LYS A 188 -9.53 -12.85 31.44
C LYS A 188 -9.81 -12.54 29.98
N LEU A 189 -10.87 -13.14 29.46
CA LEU A 189 -11.36 -12.95 28.09
C LEU A 189 -12.80 -12.42 28.14
N VAL A 190 -13.12 -11.33 27.46
CA VAL A 190 -14.50 -10.97 27.19
C VAL A 190 -14.96 -11.64 25.89
N VAL A 191 -16.07 -12.36 25.97
CA VAL A 191 -16.70 -13.08 24.86
C VAL A 191 -18.03 -12.42 24.56
N GLY A 192 -18.21 -11.98 23.33
CA GLY A 192 -19.45 -11.38 22.86
C GLY A 192 -20.29 -12.40 22.07
N TYR A 193 -21.56 -12.49 22.45
CA TYR A 193 -22.63 -13.18 21.72
C TYR A 193 -23.71 -12.15 21.32
N PRO A 194 -24.55 -12.40 20.32
CA PRO A 194 -25.62 -11.45 19.97
C PRO A 194 -26.52 -11.08 21.16
N GLU A 195 -26.69 -11.97 22.13
CA GLU A 195 -27.51 -11.78 23.31
C GLU A 195 -26.85 -10.92 24.39
N GLY A 196 -25.51 -10.83 24.39
CA GLY A 196 -24.73 -10.08 25.39
C GLY A 196 -23.30 -10.52 25.49
N ALA A 197 -22.56 -9.96 26.43
CA ALA A 197 -21.17 -10.31 26.66
C ALA A 197 -21.00 -11.15 27.95
N VAL A 198 -19.90 -11.90 27.99
CA VAL A 198 -19.50 -12.75 29.11
C VAL A 198 -18.02 -12.56 29.40
N VAL A 199 -17.65 -12.37 30.67
CA VAL A 199 -16.24 -12.44 31.08
C VAL A 199 -15.92 -13.87 31.50
N PHE A 200 -14.97 -14.47 30.80
CA PHE A 200 -14.45 -15.80 31.13
C PHE A 200 -13.09 -15.68 31.82
N SER A 201 -12.88 -16.49 32.86
CA SER A 201 -11.61 -16.59 33.58
C SER A 201 -10.91 -17.90 33.25
N PHE A 202 -9.73 -17.84 32.66
CA PHE A 202 -8.91 -19.03 32.36
C PHE A 202 -8.48 -19.75 33.66
N LYS A 203 -8.09 -18.98 34.69
CA LYS A 203 -7.65 -19.55 35.98
C LYS A 203 -8.73 -20.41 36.66
N GLN A 204 -9.99 -19.97 36.59
CA GLN A 204 -11.12 -20.67 37.22
C GLN A 204 -11.86 -21.58 36.23
N ASN A 205 -11.58 -21.45 34.93
CA ASN A 205 -12.25 -22.12 33.83
C ASN A 205 -13.77 -21.97 33.84
N ILE A 206 -14.26 -20.78 34.18
CA ILE A 206 -15.71 -20.48 34.32
C ILE A 206 -16.06 -19.10 33.77
N ALA A 207 -17.33 -18.93 33.40
CA ALA A 207 -17.95 -17.62 33.15
C ALA A 207 -18.15 -16.88 34.48
N GLN A 208 -17.54 -15.70 34.62
CA GLN A 208 -17.61 -14.91 35.85
C GLN A 208 -18.82 -13.97 35.88
N LYS A 209 -19.05 -13.23 34.80
CA LYS A 209 -20.06 -12.17 34.68
C LYS A 209 -20.71 -12.17 33.31
N TYR A 210 -22.01 -11.88 33.30
CA TYR A 210 -22.84 -11.73 32.10
C TYR A 210 -23.35 -10.30 31.98
N PHE A 211 -23.31 -9.72 30.82
CA PHE A 211 -23.70 -8.35 30.49
C PHE A 211 -24.80 -8.38 29.43
N VAL A 212 -26.03 -8.06 29.83
CA VAL A 212 -27.21 -8.05 28.94
C VAL A 212 -27.75 -6.64 28.84
N TYR A 213 -27.80 -6.10 27.65
CA TYR A 213 -28.37 -4.78 27.41
C TYR A 213 -29.83 -4.87 27.05
N GLU A 214 -30.65 -4.11 27.75
CA GLU A 214 -32.08 -3.99 27.56
C GLU A 214 -32.43 -2.50 27.51
N VAL A 215 -33.24 -2.14 26.50
CA VAL A 215 -33.85 -0.81 26.38
C VAL A 215 -35.26 -0.91 26.89
N PRO A 216 -35.58 -0.26 28.03
CA PRO A 216 -36.90 -0.36 28.64
C PRO A 216 -38.00 0.28 27.79
N PRO A 217 -39.28 -0.11 27.98
CA PRO A 217 -40.40 0.53 27.33
C PRO A 217 -40.39 2.05 27.58
N GLY A 218 -40.64 2.82 26.53
CA GLY A 218 -40.64 4.29 26.60
C GLY A 218 -39.29 4.97 26.41
N ALA A 219 -38.16 4.22 26.39
CA ALA A 219 -36.86 4.75 26.08
C ALA A 219 -36.59 4.73 24.54
N LEU A 220 -35.82 5.69 24.04
CA LEU A 220 -35.51 5.80 22.61
C LEU A 220 -34.55 4.70 22.12
N GLY A 221 -33.53 4.34 22.89
CA GLY A 221 -32.43 3.49 22.41
C GLY A 221 -31.52 4.22 21.42
N GLY A 222 -30.67 3.47 20.73
CA GLY A 222 -29.63 4.04 19.88
C GLY A 222 -30.11 4.58 18.52
N ASN A 223 -30.91 3.82 17.79
CA ASN A 223 -31.28 4.13 16.39
C ASN A 223 -32.81 4.22 16.20
N SER A 224 -33.56 4.51 17.25
CA SER A 224 -35.00 4.66 17.18
C SER A 224 -35.39 6.14 17.16
N THR A 225 -36.31 6.47 16.29
CA THR A 225 -36.89 7.82 16.16
C THR A 225 -38.08 8.06 17.09
N SER A 226 -38.68 6.98 17.63
CA SER A 226 -39.80 7.04 18.55
C SER A 226 -39.66 6.01 19.68
N PRO A 227 -40.16 6.35 20.89
CA PRO A 227 -40.18 5.39 21.98
C PRO A 227 -41.05 4.18 21.64
N SER A 228 -40.59 2.97 21.96
CA SER A 228 -41.34 1.73 21.83
C SER A 228 -42.05 1.37 23.15
N ALA A 229 -43.23 0.83 23.07
CA ALA A 229 -43.95 0.30 24.22
C ALA A 229 -43.43 -1.06 24.70
N GLU A 230 -42.57 -1.71 23.90
CA GLU A 230 -42.00 -3.02 24.17
C GLU A 230 -40.54 -2.93 24.67
N LEU A 231 -40.14 -3.90 25.49
CA LEU A 231 -38.76 -4.11 25.89
C LEU A 231 -37.95 -4.57 24.67
N ARG A 232 -36.91 -3.83 24.36
CA ARG A 232 -36.00 -4.16 23.24
C ARG A 232 -34.67 -4.70 23.76
N ARG A 233 -34.10 -5.66 23.01
CA ARG A 233 -32.77 -6.23 23.24
C ARG A 233 -31.92 -6.09 21.98
N PRO A 234 -31.23 -4.94 21.79
CA PRO A 234 -30.33 -4.77 20.66
C PRO A 234 -29.22 -5.82 20.68
N LYS A 235 -28.92 -6.39 19.50
CA LYS A 235 -27.90 -7.45 19.38
C LYS A 235 -26.52 -6.85 19.58
N LEU A 236 -25.71 -7.52 20.39
CA LEU A 236 -24.31 -7.16 20.54
C LEU A 236 -23.52 -7.49 19.27
N THR A 237 -22.71 -6.56 18.82
CA THR A 237 -21.83 -6.70 17.65
C THR A 237 -20.35 -6.75 18.07
N LYS A 238 -19.97 -6.06 19.16
CA LYS A 238 -18.60 -6.04 19.66
C LYS A 238 -18.55 -5.84 21.17
N ALA A 239 -17.55 -6.45 21.82
CA ALA A 239 -17.25 -6.24 23.23
C ALA A 239 -15.75 -5.95 23.41
N LEU A 240 -15.40 -4.91 24.17
CA LEU A 240 -14.04 -4.43 24.37
C LEU A 240 -13.78 -4.12 25.84
N TRP A 241 -12.56 -4.41 26.30
CA TRP A 241 -12.08 -3.89 27.56
C TRP A 241 -11.66 -2.44 27.45
N HIS A 242 -11.99 -1.63 28.45
CA HIS A 242 -11.40 -0.32 28.64
C HIS A 242 -9.91 -0.47 29.02
N PRO A 243 -9.02 0.47 28.66
CA PRO A 243 -7.58 0.38 28.95
C PRO A 243 -7.21 0.18 30.43
N ASN A 244 -8.04 0.62 31.36
CA ASN A 244 -7.83 0.39 32.79
C ASN A 244 -8.07 -1.07 33.24
N GLY A 245 -8.64 -1.94 32.37
CA GLY A 245 -8.94 -3.33 32.70
C GLY A 245 -10.11 -3.54 33.69
N ILE A 246 -10.88 -2.50 33.96
CA ILE A 246 -12.03 -2.55 34.92
C ILE A 246 -13.35 -2.44 34.15
N PHE A 247 -13.47 -1.47 33.25
CA PHE A 247 -14.70 -1.25 32.50
C PHE A 247 -14.74 -2.08 31.22
N ILE A 248 -15.97 -2.40 30.80
CA ILE A 248 -16.23 -3.10 29.53
C ILE A 248 -17.16 -2.21 28.70
N LEU A 249 -16.87 -2.12 27.41
CA LEU A 249 -17.72 -1.50 26.41
C LEU A 249 -18.39 -2.60 25.59
N THR A 250 -19.71 -2.54 25.45
CA THR A 250 -20.44 -3.33 24.46
C THR A 250 -21.04 -2.43 23.39
N VAL A 251 -20.89 -2.83 22.15
CA VAL A 251 -21.41 -2.15 20.97
C VAL A 251 -22.58 -2.96 20.40
N HIS A 252 -23.65 -2.30 20.04
CA HIS A 252 -24.89 -2.94 19.62
C HIS A 252 -25.33 -2.53 18.21
N ASP A 253 -26.15 -3.36 17.57
CA ASP A 253 -26.66 -3.16 16.20
C ASP A 253 -27.55 -1.90 16.04
N ASP A 254 -28.10 -1.43 17.14
CA ASP A 254 -28.84 -0.16 17.20
C ASP A 254 -27.94 1.07 17.41
N THR A 255 -26.61 0.92 17.27
CA THR A 255 -25.56 1.93 17.51
C THR A 255 -25.37 2.35 18.97
N SER A 256 -25.99 1.66 19.92
CA SER A 256 -25.75 1.88 21.34
C SER A 256 -24.34 1.44 21.75
N LEU A 257 -23.68 2.28 22.51
CA LEU A 257 -22.40 2.06 23.20
C LEU A 257 -22.73 1.95 24.69
N VAL A 258 -22.57 0.77 25.27
CA VAL A 258 -22.94 0.53 26.67
C VAL A 258 -21.70 0.23 27.50
N LEU A 259 -21.51 1.00 28.54
CA LEU A 259 -20.39 0.90 29.48
C LEU A 259 -20.83 0.18 30.76
N TRP A 260 -20.01 -0.79 31.14
CA TRP A 260 -20.26 -1.67 32.28
C TRP A 260 -19.10 -1.66 33.26
N ASP A 261 -19.42 -1.85 34.52
CA ASP A 261 -18.44 -2.23 35.53
C ASP A 261 -18.15 -3.74 35.38
N GLY A 262 -16.92 -4.07 35.01
CA GLY A 262 -16.50 -5.46 34.81
C GLY A 262 -16.40 -6.28 36.10
N LYS A 263 -16.38 -5.64 37.30
CA LYS A 263 -16.28 -6.32 38.58
C LYS A 263 -17.63 -6.76 39.11
N ASP A 264 -18.60 -5.87 39.14
CA ASP A 264 -19.94 -6.18 39.70
C ASP A 264 -21.01 -6.48 38.63
N GLY A 265 -20.75 -6.14 37.37
CA GLY A 265 -21.65 -6.39 36.26
C GLY A 265 -22.71 -5.31 36.03
N ARG A 266 -22.67 -4.20 36.80
CA ARG A 266 -23.64 -3.12 36.66
C ARG A 266 -23.37 -2.27 35.41
N LYS A 267 -24.46 -1.83 34.80
CA LYS A 267 -24.41 -0.87 33.69
C LYS A 267 -24.10 0.54 34.25
N ILE A 268 -23.08 1.17 33.71
CA ILE A 268 -22.69 2.53 34.08
C ILE A 268 -23.48 3.52 33.25
N MET A 269 -23.49 3.33 31.90
CA MET A 269 -24.11 4.25 30.95
C MET A 269 -24.40 3.55 29.64
N ALA A 270 -25.47 3.97 28.96
CA ALA A 270 -25.76 3.67 27.56
C ALA A 270 -25.85 4.99 26.75
N ARG A 271 -25.07 5.06 25.67
CA ARG A 271 -25.04 6.25 24.81
C ARG A 271 -24.90 5.88 23.34
N THR A 272 -25.08 6.85 22.44
CA THR A 272 -24.59 6.84 21.06
C THR A 272 -23.39 7.79 20.94
N ILE A 273 -22.85 7.98 19.74
CA ILE A 273 -21.86 9.01 19.48
C ILE A 273 -22.36 10.40 19.90
N GLU A 274 -23.63 10.71 19.66
CA GLU A 274 -24.21 12.03 19.82
C GLU A 274 -24.98 12.21 21.12
N ALA A 275 -25.68 11.17 21.60
CA ALA A 275 -26.60 11.26 22.73
C ALA A 275 -26.20 10.31 23.86
N ALA A 276 -26.25 10.80 25.11
CA ALA A 276 -26.07 10.01 26.32
C ALA A 276 -27.44 9.53 26.88
N ASN A 277 -27.40 8.55 27.78
CA ASN A 277 -28.58 8.03 28.53
C ASN A 277 -29.73 7.61 27.61
N VAL A 278 -29.42 6.96 26.50
CA VAL A 278 -30.41 6.58 25.45
C VAL A 278 -31.41 5.53 25.92
N ASP A 279 -31.14 4.86 27.00
CA ASP A 279 -31.97 3.83 27.67
C ASP A 279 -32.80 4.35 28.86
N GLN A 280 -32.79 5.66 29.11
CA GLN A 280 -33.59 6.28 30.13
C GLN A 280 -34.87 6.90 29.58
N LEU A 281 -35.94 6.92 30.42
CA LEU A 281 -37.17 7.64 30.08
C LEU A 281 -36.90 9.13 30.05
N SER A 282 -37.36 9.82 29.05
CA SER A 282 -37.28 11.27 28.94
C SER A 282 -38.22 11.92 29.98
N THR A 283 -37.69 12.40 31.11
CA THR A 283 -38.42 12.98 32.21
C THR A 283 -38.57 14.51 32.14
N GLY A 284 -38.18 15.15 31.06
CA GLY A 284 -38.20 16.62 30.96
C GLY A 284 -38.99 17.12 29.76
N PRO A 285 -39.58 18.34 29.86
CA PRO A 285 -40.16 19.01 28.70
C PRO A 285 -39.04 19.44 27.79
N GLU A 286 -39.15 19.01 26.53
CA GLU A 286 -38.38 19.49 25.35
C GLU A 286 -36.87 19.26 25.36
N ARG A 287 -36.44 18.10 24.82
CA ARG A 287 -35.19 18.09 24.07
C ARG A 287 -35.32 19.07 22.90
N PRO A 288 -34.30 19.90 22.64
CA PRO A 288 -34.33 20.82 21.52
C PRO A 288 -34.71 20.05 20.25
N SER A 289 -35.72 20.52 19.58
CA SER A 289 -36.33 20.00 18.34
C SER A 289 -35.43 20.06 17.08
N SER A 290 -34.14 20.04 17.25
CA SER A 290 -33.16 20.03 16.15
C SER A 290 -32.77 18.62 15.66
N LEU A 291 -33.21 17.55 16.34
CA LEU A 291 -33.11 16.21 15.78
C LEU A 291 -34.43 15.90 15.06
N SER A 292 -34.43 16.18 13.76
CA SER A 292 -35.53 15.77 12.88
C SER A 292 -35.70 14.25 13.00
N SER A 293 -36.96 13.81 13.10
CA SER A 293 -37.44 12.44 13.35
C SER A 293 -37.06 11.40 12.27
N THR A 294 -36.02 11.64 11.48
CA THR A 294 -35.65 10.85 10.32
C THR A 294 -34.15 10.50 10.21
N ASP A 295 -33.33 10.76 11.24
CA ASP A 295 -31.92 10.48 11.16
C ASP A 295 -31.57 9.04 11.55
N ILE A 296 -31.70 8.14 10.58
CA ILE A 296 -31.13 6.79 10.66
C ILE A 296 -29.61 6.92 10.77
N LYS A 297 -29.01 6.17 11.72
CA LYS A 297 -27.57 6.12 11.93
C LYS A 297 -26.94 4.95 11.17
N ASN A 298 -25.74 5.14 10.68
CA ASN A 298 -24.95 4.07 10.14
C ASN A 298 -24.55 3.05 11.22
N PRO A 299 -24.55 1.75 10.94
CA PRO A 299 -24.10 0.76 11.92
C PRO A 299 -22.63 1.00 12.30
N ILE A 300 -22.30 0.73 13.56
CA ILE A 300 -20.90 0.75 14.01
C ILE A 300 -20.23 -0.54 13.54
N ILE A 301 -19.15 -0.40 12.77
CA ILE A 301 -18.40 -1.52 12.19
C ILE A 301 -17.24 -1.89 13.09
N GLN A 302 -16.48 -0.90 13.55
CA GLN A 302 -15.27 -1.07 14.32
C GLN A 302 -15.18 -0.01 15.42
N ALA A 303 -14.62 -0.39 16.56
CA ALA A 303 -14.29 0.52 17.65
C ALA A 303 -12.96 0.08 18.30
N ALA A 304 -12.14 1.04 18.69
CA ALA A 304 -10.88 0.78 19.36
C ALA A 304 -10.59 1.85 20.41
N TRP A 305 -10.11 1.41 21.58
CA TRP A 305 -9.64 2.32 22.61
C TRP A 305 -8.27 2.89 22.24
N CYS A 306 -8.11 4.19 22.49
CA CYS A 306 -6.86 4.91 22.37
C CYS A 306 -6.46 5.47 23.74
N VAL A 307 -5.17 5.56 24.00
CA VAL A 307 -4.61 6.26 25.16
C VAL A 307 -3.66 7.36 24.69
N LYS A 308 -3.27 8.26 25.59
CA LYS A 308 -2.20 9.22 25.36
C LYS A 308 -0.91 8.75 26.05
N ALA A 309 0.10 9.62 26.12
CA ALA A 309 1.33 9.34 26.83
C ALA A 309 1.06 8.92 28.29
N ASN A 310 0.04 9.50 28.92
CA ASN A 310 -0.55 8.96 30.15
C ASN A 310 -1.62 7.91 29.77
N THR A 311 -1.42 6.68 30.17
CA THR A 311 -2.33 5.54 29.86
C THR A 311 -3.71 5.66 30.51
N ASP A 312 -3.88 6.56 31.49
CA ASP A 312 -5.17 6.86 32.10
C ASP A 312 -6.00 7.85 31.25
N ASP A 313 -5.36 8.62 30.37
CA ASP A 313 -6.04 9.49 29.41
C ASP A 313 -6.57 8.66 28.24
N THR A 314 -7.88 8.47 28.20
CA THR A 314 -8.50 7.54 27.26
C THR A 314 -9.50 8.19 26.33
N GLY A 315 -9.63 7.62 25.14
CA GLY A 315 -10.63 7.97 24.14
C GLY A 315 -10.99 6.75 23.29
N LEU A 316 -12.09 6.84 22.56
CA LEU A 316 -12.62 5.77 21.72
C LEU A 316 -12.70 6.23 20.27
N LEU A 317 -12.03 5.54 19.37
CA LEU A 317 -12.17 5.73 17.92
C LEU A 317 -13.23 4.75 17.40
N ILE A 318 -14.20 5.27 16.64
CA ILE A 318 -15.38 4.54 16.16
C ILE A 318 -15.49 4.72 14.65
N ALA A 319 -15.67 3.63 13.90
CA ALA A 319 -16.06 3.63 12.49
C ALA A 319 -17.55 3.34 12.35
N GLY A 320 -18.30 4.25 11.74
CA GLY A 320 -19.76 4.23 11.68
C GLY A 320 -20.41 4.93 12.87
N GLY A 321 -21.67 4.65 13.15
CA GLY A 321 -22.45 5.28 14.23
C GLY A 321 -22.88 6.74 13.96
N ASN A 322 -22.40 7.37 12.89
CA ASN A 322 -22.76 8.70 12.44
C ASN A 322 -24.09 8.71 11.67
N SER A 323 -24.72 9.89 11.54
CA SER A 323 -25.94 10.05 10.76
C SER A 323 -25.77 9.59 9.31
N ALA A 324 -26.71 8.79 8.80
CA ALA A 324 -26.74 8.35 7.40
C ALA A 324 -26.85 9.51 6.40
N LYS A 325 -27.33 10.67 6.82
CA LYS A 325 -27.34 11.89 5.99
C LYS A 325 -25.95 12.38 5.59
N MET A 326 -24.91 11.99 6.31
CA MET A 326 -23.52 12.26 5.90
C MET A 326 -23.11 11.48 4.63
N GLY A 327 -23.93 10.54 4.16
CA GLY A 327 -23.70 9.77 2.94
C GLY A 327 -22.54 8.77 3.01
N LYS A 328 -21.88 8.62 4.14
CA LYS A 328 -20.76 7.69 4.36
C LYS A 328 -20.63 7.29 5.81
N LYS A 329 -20.03 6.12 6.06
CA LYS A 329 -19.59 5.70 7.40
C LYS A 329 -18.26 6.38 7.72
N ALA A 330 -18.32 7.33 8.66
CA ALA A 330 -17.16 8.15 9.05
C ALA A 330 -16.41 7.56 10.25
N LEU A 331 -15.21 8.08 10.49
CA LEU A 331 -14.45 7.87 11.73
C LEU A 331 -14.74 9.00 12.70
N THR A 332 -15.10 8.66 13.93
CA THR A 332 -15.33 9.63 15.01
C THR A 332 -14.51 9.25 16.25
N PHE A 333 -13.75 10.20 16.77
CA PHE A 333 -12.98 10.05 18.00
C PHE A 333 -13.69 10.76 19.15
N LEU A 334 -13.98 10.02 20.21
CA LEU A 334 -14.51 10.53 21.48
C LEU A 334 -13.37 10.55 22.52
N ASP A 335 -12.92 11.73 22.93
CA ASP A 335 -11.89 11.92 23.94
C ASP A 335 -12.56 12.23 25.29
N TRP A 336 -12.39 11.37 26.27
CA TRP A 336 -12.87 11.61 27.64
C TRP A 336 -11.79 12.21 28.54
N GLY A 337 -10.51 12.15 28.16
CA GLY A 337 -9.39 12.55 29.00
C GLY A 337 -9.12 11.53 30.11
N SER A 338 -8.66 12.03 31.27
CA SER A 338 -8.19 11.18 32.37
C SER A 338 -9.32 10.41 33.03
N THR A 339 -9.19 9.09 33.05
CA THR A 339 -10.16 8.16 33.68
C THR A 339 -10.20 8.38 35.18
N PRO A 340 -11.39 8.57 35.80
CA PRO A 340 -11.50 8.72 37.24
C PRO A 340 -11.01 7.47 37.98
N ASN A 341 -10.41 7.68 39.13
CA ASN A 341 -9.98 6.60 40.01
C ASN A 341 -11.18 5.80 40.52
N TYR A 342 -11.23 4.51 40.19
CA TYR A 342 -12.36 3.62 40.46
C TYR A 342 -12.67 3.51 41.95
N GLN A 343 -11.68 3.48 42.86
CA GLN A 343 -11.90 3.31 44.31
C GLN A 343 -12.43 4.56 44.99
N THR A 344 -12.03 5.75 44.51
CA THR A 344 -12.38 7.02 45.13
C THR A 344 -13.56 7.72 44.46
N SER A 345 -13.96 7.29 43.27
CA SER A 345 -15.04 7.93 42.52
C SER A 345 -16.39 7.32 42.85
N SER A 346 -17.39 8.17 43.06
CA SER A 346 -18.78 7.72 43.20
C SER A 346 -19.33 7.21 41.86
N TRP A 347 -20.36 6.39 41.91
CA TRP A 347 -21.06 5.90 40.73
C TRP A 347 -21.58 7.02 39.80
N GLN A 348 -22.05 8.10 40.40
CA GLN A 348 -22.51 9.28 39.66
C GLN A 348 -21.34 9.98 38.95
N MET A 349 -20.16 10.04 39.53
CA MET A 349 -18.98 10.59 38.84
C MET A 349 -18.57 9.74 37.66
N LEU A 350 -18.59 8.41 37.77
CA LEU A 350 -18.28 7.50 36.67
C LEU A 350 -19.30 7.63 35.53
N SER A 351 -20.59 7.70 35.85
CA SER A 351 -21.64 7.90 34.86
C SER A 351 -21.46 9.24 34.12
N ARG A 352 -21.22 10.34 34.85
CA ARG A 352 -21.02 11.68 34.30
C ARG A 352 -19.75 11.77 33.43
N TYR A 353 -18.69 11.05 33.80
CA TYR A 353 -17.48 10.99 33.02
C TYR A 353 -17.75 10.46 31.59
N PHE A 354 -18.48 9.37 31.46
CA PHE A 354 -18.84 8.80 30.17
C PHE A 354 -19.97 9.54 29.45
N GLU A 355 -20.77 10.36 30.16
CA GLU A 355 -21.86 11.13 29.60
C GLU A 355 -21.39 12.23 28.65
N VAL A 356 -20.35 12.98 29.05
CA VAL A 356 -19.86 14.13 28.28
C VAL A 356 -18.41 13.92 27.91
N PRO A 357 -18.09 13.56 26.66
CA PRO A 357 -16.72 13.54 26.20
C PRO A 357 -16.13 14.96 26.24
N LYS A 358 -14.86 15.07 26.58
CA LYS A 358 -14.11 16.32 26.61
C LYS A 358 -14.04 16.94 25.21
N GLN A 359 -13.89 16.09 24.19
CA GLN A 359 -13.82 16.48 22.79
C GLN A 359 -14.38 15.37 21.90
N GLN A 360 -15.03 15.77 20.80
CA GLN A 360 -15.47 14.87 19.73
C GLN A 360 -14.92 15.37 18.41
N ILE A 361 -14.16 14.53 17.72
CA ILE A 361 -13.49 14.85 16.46
C ILE A 361 -13.96 13.89 15.39
N CYS A 362 -14.45 14.42 14.26
CA CYS A 362 -14.72 13.64 13.07
C CYS A 362 -13.49 13.68 12.15
N LEU A 363 -12.87 12.51 11.88
CA LEU A 363 -11.70 12.40 11.03
C LEU A 363 -12.12 12.54 9.56
N GLN A 364 -11.35 13.29 8.80
CA GLN A 364 -11.67 13.56 7.39
C GLN A 364 -11.29 12.37 6.50
N THR A 365 -12.30 11.60 6.09
CA THR A 365 -12.13 10.51 5.12
C THR A 365 -12.54 10.98 3.73
N PRO A 366 -12.01 10.39 2.64
CA PRO A 366 -12.41 10.73 1.27
C PRO A 366 -13.91 10.65 1.07
N PRO A 367 -14.51 11.54 0.26
CA PRO A 367 -15.95 11.49 -0.04
C PRO A 367 -16.30 10.25 -0.85
N GLY A 368 -17.51 9.72 -0.66
CA GLY A 368 -18.08 8.64 -1.46
C GLY A 368 -17.60 7.23 -1.10
N ALA A 369 -16.71 7.06 -0.11
CA ALA A 369 -16.26 5.75 0.37
C ALA A 369 -16.52 5.58 1.87
N ASP A 370 -17.08 4.43 2.24
CA ASP A 370 -17.30 4.03 3.63
C ASP A 370 -16.00 3.51 4.24
N VAL A 371 -15.79 3.76 5.53
CA VAL A 371 -14.74 3.06 6.30
C VAL A 371 -15.26 1.67 6.65
N VAL A 372 -14.48 0.63 6.34
CA VAL A 372 -14.81 -0.78 6.61
C VAL A 372 -13.95 -1.38 7.72
N ASP A 373 -12.73 -0.88 7.91
CA ASP A 373 -11.83 -1.26 9.00
C ASP A 373 -10.77 -0.19 9.22
N PHE A 374 -10.02 -0.26 10.31
CA PHE A 374 -8.88 0.62 10.55
C PHE A 374 -7.84 -0.01 11.47
N CYS A 375 -6.58 0.41 11.31
CA CYS A 375 -5.46 0.13 12.21
C CYS A 375 -4.94 1.41 12.85
N LEU A 376 -4.49 1.30 14.11
CA LEU A 376 -3.84 2.39 14.84
C LEU A 376 -2.32 2.25 14.75
N ILE A 377 -1.64 3.32 14.37
CA ILE A 377 -0.18 3.38 14.35
C ILE A 377 0.29 4.04 15.63
N PRO A 378 1.00 3.32 16.52
CA PRO A 378 1.47 3.87 17.80
C PRO A 378 2.63 4.85 17.61
N ARG A 379 2.87 5.71 18.58
CA ARG A 379 3.95 6.68 18.61
C ARG A 379 5.34 6.05 18.64
N SER A 380 5.45 4.88 19.20
CA SER A 380 6.70 4.12 19.31
C SER A 380 6.43 2.62 19.17
N SER A 381 7.40 1.89 18.67
CA SER A 381 7.42 0.43 18.60
C SER A 381 8.73 -0.08 19.20
N PRO A 382 8.75 -1.18 19.96
CA PRO A 382 7.61 -2.02 20.35
C PRO A 382 6.66 -1.35 21.36
N TYR A 383 5.37 -1.59 21.20
CA TYR A 383 4.32 -0.97 21.99
C TYR A 383 3.52 -1.99 22.82
N TYR A 384 2.97 -1.53 23.94
CA TYR A 384 2.11 -2.34 24.78
C TYR A 384 0.78 -2.69 24.09
N ALA A 385 0.44 -3.98 24.05
CA ALA A 385 -0.62 -4.53 23.18
C ALA A 385 -2.06 -4.28 23.63
N GLY A 386 -2.34 -3.79 24.81
CA GLY A 386 -3.73 -3.63 25.32
C GLY A 386 -4.35 -2.26 25.05
N ALA A 387 -3.57 -1.28 24.67
CA ALA A 387 -4.02 0.08 24.35
C ALA A 387 -2.96 0.78 23.50
N HIS A 388 -3.36 1.74 22.67
CA HIS A 388 -2.47 2.44 21.76
C HIS A 388 -2.44 3.93 22.06
N ASP A 389 -1.23 4.55 22.05
CA ASP A 389 -1.02 6.00 21.89
C ASP A 389 -0.76 6.26 20.40
N PRO A 390 -1.81 6.46 19.60
CA PRO A 390 -1.65 6.55 18.15
C PRO A 390 -1.19 7.94 17.71
N ILE A 391 -0.39 7.96 16.65
CA ILE A 391 -0.01 9.17 15.91
C ILE A 391 -0.75 9.26 14.57
N ALA A 392 -1.22 8.12 14.06
CA ALA A 392 -1.96 8.03 12.81
C ALA A 392 -2.96 6.89 12.83
N VAL A 393 -3.94 6.97 11.93
CA VAL A 393 -4.93 5.94 11.65
C VAL A 393 -4.79 5.56 10.18
N LEU A 394 -4.67 4.26 9.90
CA LEU A 394 -4.80 3.69 8.57
C LEU A 394 -6.23 3.17 8.42
N ALA A 395 -7.06 3.84 7.62
CA ALA A 395 -8.44 3.49 7.40
C ALA A 395 -8.60 2.73 6.08
N LEU A 396 -9.12 1.50 6.14
CA LEU A 396 -9.51 0.73 4.96
C LEU A 396 -10.89 1.21 4.49
N LEU A 397 -10.98 1.62 3.24
CA LEU A 397 -12.19 2.10 2.62
C LEU A 397 -12.92 0.99 1.85
N SER A 398 -14.21 1.16 1.61
CA SER A 398 -15.04 0.22 0.82
C SER A 398 -14.60 0.10 -0.64
N SER A 399 -13.83 1.07 -1.15
CA SER A 399 -13.15 1.01 -2.44
C SER A 399 -11.96 0.03 -2.46
N GLY A 400 -11.51 -0.44 -1.28
CA GLY A 400 -10.28 -1.22 -1.11
C GLY A 400 -9.02 -0.37 -1.02
N GLU A 401 -9.15 0.95 -0.90
CA GLU A 401 -8.05 1.89 -0.67
C GLU A 401 -7.71 2.02 0.81
N LEU A 402 -6.47 2.44 1.09
CA LEU A 402 -5.98 2.70 2.42
C LEU A 402 -5.73 4.20 2.61
N ALA A 403 -6.58 4.86 3.40
CA ALA A 403 -6.43 6.27 3.74
C ALA A 403 -5.58 6.44 5.01
N THR A 404 -4.65 7.39 4.99
CA THR A 404 -3.78 7.71 6.12
C THR A 404 -4.21 9.04 6.74
N LEU A 405 -4.53 9.02 8.03
CA LEU A 405 -5.05 10.17 8.77
C LEU A 405 -4.18 10.45 9.99
N SER A 406 -3.90 11.72 10.26
CA SER A 406 -3.23 12.14 11.49
C SER A 406 -4.14 11.92 12.70
N PHE A 407 -3.56 11.59 13.84
CA PHE A 407 -4.34 11.41 15.05
C PHE A 407 -3.83 12.32 16.19
N PRO A 408 -4.71 12.98 16.95
CA PRO A 408 -6.18 12.94 16.87
C PRO A 408 -6.81 13.94 15.89
N SER A 409 -6.02 14.78 15.21
CA SER A 409 -6.52 15.88 14.37
C SER A 409 -7.39 15.43 13.18
N GLY A 410 -7.18 14.21 12.67
CA GLY A 410 -7.99 13.60 11.60
C GLY A 410 -7.73 14.14 10.20
N TYR A 411 -6.69 14.96 10.02
CA TYR A 411 -6.34 15.46 8.69
C TYR A 411 -5.65 14.37 7.85
N PRO A 412 -5.93 14.29 6.55
CA PRO A 412 -5.21 13.40 5.66
C PRO A 412 -3.70 13.69 5.68
N ILE A 413 -2.90 12.63 5.75
CA ILE A 413 -1.44 12.71 5.63
C ILE A 413 -1.02 12.00 4.35
N SER A 414 -0.06 12.60 3.64
CA SER A 414 0.55 11.88 2.52
C SER A 414 1.32 10.65 3.04
N PRO A 415 1.06 9.46 2.51
CA PRO A 415 1.80 8.25 2.91
C PRO A 415 3.22 8.18 2.33
N THR A 416 3.65 9.19 1.57
CA THR A 416 4.96 9.24 0.91
C THR A 416 6.09 9.11 1.92
N ASN A 417 7.03 8.20 1.66
CA ASN A 417 8.14 7.82 2.54
C ASN A 417 7.74 7.23 3.90
N MET A 418 6.45 7.07 4.17
CA MET A 418 5.92 6.47 5.39
C MET A 418 5.42 5.04 5.15
N LEU A 419 4.80 4.80 3.98
CA LEU A 419 4.31 3.50 3.54
C LEU A 419 5.00 3.09 2.23
N HIS A 420 4.99 1.79 1.94
CA HIS A 420 5.53 1.25 0.69
C HIS A 420 4.76 1.78 -0.52
N VAL A 421 5.47 2.11 -1.61
CA VAL A 421 4.88 2.67 -2.84
C VAL A 421 3.79 1.77 -3.45
N SER A 422 3.87 0.45 -3.27
CA SER A 422 2.87 -0.51 -3.73
C SER A 422 1.47 -0.26 -3.19
N LEU A 423 1.34 0.31 -2.00
CA LEU A 423 0.04 0.63 -1.40
C LEU A 423 -0.69 1.78 -2.11
N SER A 424 0.02 2.54 -2.94
CA SER A 424 -0.57 3.61 -3.76
C SER A 424 -1.20 3.12 -5.06
N PHE A 425 -0.99 1.86 -5.45
CA PHE A 425 -1.44 1.33 -6.76
C PHE A 425 -2.87 0.79 -6.77
N VAL A 426 -3.60 0.83 -5.67
CA VAL A 426 -4.98 0.33 -5.62
C VAL A 426 -5.85 1.07 -6.63
N HIS A 427 -6.50 0.31 -7.54
CA HIS A 427 -7.40 0.88 -8.54
C HIS A 427 -8.69 1.42 -7.90
N PRO A 428 -9.21 2.59 -8.29
CA PRO A 428 -8.77 3.48 -9.38
C PRO A 428 -7.79 4.60 -8.98
N PHE A 429 -7.04 4.44 -7.90
CA PHE A 429 -6.23 5.52 -7.33
C PHE A 429 -5.09 5.99 -8.24
N VAL A 430 -4.43 5.10 -9.01
CA VAL A 430 -3.39 5.48 -9.98
C VAL A 430 -4.01 5.73 -11.36
N ASN A 431 -3.87 6.94 -11.87
CA ASN A 431 -4.42 7.37 -13.16
C ASN A 431 -3.42 7.21 -14.31
N LYS A 432 -2.15 7.56 -14.10
CA LYS A 432 -1.09 7.53 -15.11
C LYS A 432 0.20 6.99 -14.49
N VAL A 433 0.93 6.22 -15.30
CA VAL A 433 2.27 5.72 -14.94
C VAL A 433 3.24 6.10 -16.05
N THR A 434 4.46 6.51 -15.72
CA THR A 434 5.55 6.79 -16.67
C THR A 434 6.83 6.11 -16.25
N LEU A 435 7.71 5.87 -17.21
CA LEU A 435 9.07 5.36 -17.02
C LEU A 435 10.05 6.29 -17.71
N THR A 436 10.98 6.87 -16.96
CA THR A 436 12.01 7.76 -17.47
C THR A 436 13.38 7.23 -17.06
N PRO A 437 14.26 6.90 -18.00
CA PRO A 437 15.66 6.64 -17.69
C PRO A 437 16.32 7.96 -17.28
N VAL A 438 16.98 7.99 -16.14
CA VAL A 438 17.67 9.16 -15.61
C VAL A 438 19.10 8.76 -15.25
N GLU A 439 20.08 9.55 -15.69
CA GLU A 439 21.47 9.32 -15.34
C GLU A 439 21.63 9.18 -13.81
N ARG A 440 22.37 8.17 -13.38
CA ARG A 440 22.55 7.82 -11.97
C ARG A 440 23.03 9.01 -11.11
N GLY A 441 24.02 9.78 -11.64
CA GLY A 441 24.56 10.95 -10.91
C GLY A 441 23.52 12.04 -10.73
N ALA A 442 22.72 12.30 -11.77
CA ALA A 442 21.63 13.26 -11.73
C ALA A 442 20.56 12.81 -10.71
N TRP A 443 20.10 11.54 -10.76
CA TRP A 443 19.11 11.03 -9.81
C TRP A 443 19.57 11.09 -8.35
N LEU A 444 20.81 10.73 -8.07
CA LEU A 444 21.37 10.81 -6.72
C LEU A 444 21.47 12.24 -6.17
N GLY A 445 21.54 13.23 -7.06
CA GLY A 445 21.47 14.67 -6.73
C GLY A 445 20.06 15.16 -6.39
N LEU A 446 19.02 14.45 -6.81
CA LEU A 446 17.61 14.81 -6.59
C LEU A 446 17.10 14.27 -5.25
N LYS A 447 17.68 14.70 -4.13
CA LYS A 447 17.22 14.35 -2.77
C LYS A 447 16.29 15.43 -2.23
N GLU A 448 15.01 15.06 -2.10
CA GLU A 448 13.99 15.93 -1.52
C GLU A 448 14.32 16.25 -0.05
N ARG A 449 14.24 17.53 0.30
CA ARG A 449 14.34 18.00 1.70
C ARG A 449 12.99 18.55 2.12
N ARG A 450 12.28 17.74 2.89
CA ARG A 450 10.95 18.06 3.44
C ARG A 450 10.96 17.88 4.95
N ALA A 451 10.10 18.62 5.66
CA ALA A 451 9.80 18.31 7.04
C ALA A 451 9.24 16.87 7.12
N GLN A 452 10.01 15.98 7.77
CA GLN A 452 9.62 14.58 7.87
C GLN A 452 8.60 14.41 9.00
N GLY A 453 7.49 13.76 8.71
CA GLY A 453 6.58 13.26 9.72
C GLY A 453 7.15 12.04 10.47
N PRO A 454 6.44 11.56 11.50
CA PRO A 454 6.83 10.36 12.23
C PRO A 454 6.83 9.13 11.30
N LYS A 455 7.74 8.19 11.54
CA LYS A 455 7.79 6.94 10.80
C LYS A 455 6.61 6.05 11.21
N PHE A 456 5.95 5.42 10.24
CA PHE A 456 4.85 4.51 10.50
C PHE A 456 5.31 3.06 10.64
N LEU A 457 6.28 2.66 9.82
CA LEU A 457 6.82 1.32 9.79
C LEU A 457 8.34 1.39 10.02
N GLU A 458 8.82 0.64 11.00
CA GLU A 458 10.24 0.58 11.36
C GLU A 458 10.77 -0.85 11.32
N GLY A 459 9.89 -1.85 11.15
CA GLY A 459 10.22 -3.26 11.14
C GLY A 459 10.77 -3.77 9.83
N GLY A 460 11.34 -4.96 9.89
CA GLY A 460 11.92 -5.64 8.75
C GLY A 460 13.29 -5.10 8.33
N ILE A 461 13.98 -5.88 7.53
CA ILE A 461 15.30 -5.56 6.98
C ILE A 461 15.29 -5.95 5.51
N SER A 462 15.61 -5.00 4.63
CA SER A 462 15.72 -5.28 3.20
C SER A 462 16.85 -6.29 2.93
N ALA A 463 16.60 -7.22 2.04
CA ALA A 463 17.60 -8.13 1.54
C ALA A 463 18.76 -7.36 0.88
N LYS A 464 19.97 -7.82 1.12
CA LYS A 464 21.15 -7.24 0.46
C LYS A 464 21.14 -7.69 -1.00
N LYS A 465 20.95 -6.73 -1.90
CA LYS A 465 21.11 -6.95 -3.32
C LYS A 465 22.54 -6.60 -3.76
N LEU A 466 22.95 -7.15 -4.89
CA LEU A 466 24.26 -6.82 -5.45
C LEU A 466 24.28 -5.34 -5.88
N PRO A 467 25.32 -4.58 -5.48
CA PRO A 467 25.48 -3.19 -5.90
C PRO A 467 25.98 -3.16 -7.35
N LYS A 468 25.08 -3.23 -8.32
CA LYS A 468 25.38 -2.98 -9.71
C LYS A 468 25.25 -1.49 -10.01
N ARG A 469 26.25 -0.90 -10.61
CA ARG A 469 26.24 0.52 -11.02
C ARG A 469 25.80 0.61 -12.47
N PHE A 470 24.53 0.80 -12.69
CA PHE A 470 23.99 1.14 -14.00
C PHE A 470 24.22 2.63 -14.27
N GLU A 471 24.46 3.01 -15.51
CA GLU A 471 24.61 4.41 -15.92
C GLU A 471 23.30 5.17 -15.73
N ASP A 472 22.18 4.55 -16.10
CA ASP A 472 20.83 5.09 -15.94
C ASP A 472 20.04 4.35 -14.87
N ARG A 473 19.18 5.10 -14.16
CA ARG A 473 18.20 4.57 -13.22
C ARG A 473 16.79 4.59 -13.83
N ASN A 474 16.00 3.59 -13.51
CA ASN A 474 14.60 3.48 -13.95
C ASN A 474 13.68 4.28 -13.02
N ILE A 475 13.41 5.53 -13.36
CA ILE A 475 12.53 6.37 -12.58
C ILE A 475 11.09 6.17 -13.02
N VAL A 476 10.27 5.65 -12.13
CA VAL A 476 8.83 5.51 -12.31
C VAL A 476 8.12 6.74 -11.76
N GLY A 477 7.25 7.32 -12.55
CA GLY A 477 6.34 8.39 -12.16
C GLY A 477 4.92 7.86 -12.08
N THR A 478 4.21 8.15 -10.99
CA THR A 478 2.81 7.76 -10.79
C THR A 478 1.97 8.98 -10.46
N ALA A 479 0.86 9.17 -11.19
CA ALA A 479 -0.13 10.19 -10.89
C ALA A 479 -1.33 9.55 -10.19
N HIS A 480 -1.77 10.17 -9.09
CA HIS A 480 -2.76 9.62 -8.18
C HIS A 480 -4.05 10.43 -8.15
N GLY A 481 -5.15 9.76 -7.81
CA GLY A 481 -6.50 10.36 -7.73
C GLY A 481 -6.64 11.43 -6.64
N ASP A 482 -5.70 11.50 -5.68
CA ASP A 482 -5.61 12.58 -4.69
C ASP A 482 -4.95 13.87 -5.25
N GLY A 483 -4.57 13.88 -6.53
CA GLY A 483 -3.91 15.00 -7.17
C GLY A 483 -2.42 15.11 -6.86
N THR A 484 -1.79 14.02 -6.37
CA THR A 484 -0.33 13.96 -6.17
C THR A 484 0.36 13.21 -7.30
N ILE A 485 1.63 13.55 -7.55
CA ILE A 485 2.52 12.75 -8.39
C ILE A 485 3.69 12.30 -7.53
N ARG A 486 4.10 11.05 -7.71
CA ARG A 486 5.22 10.45 -6.99
C ARG A 486 6.23 9.90 -7.98
N LEU A 487 7.51 10.22 -7.74
CA LEU A 487 8.64 9.77 -8.56
C LEU A 487 9.59 8.95 -7.68
N TRP A 488 9.99 7.78 -8.15
CA TRP A 488 10.83 6.87 -7.38
C TRP A 488 11.64 5.94 -8.27
N ASP A 489 12.81 5.53 -7.79
CA ASP A 489 13.70 4.59 -8.48
C ASP A 489 13.16 3.17 -8.36
N ALA A 490 12.84 2.54 -9.47
CA ALA A 490 12.35 1.17 -9.52
C ALA A 490 13.47 0.12 -9.59
N GLY A 491 14.71 0.54 -9.82
CA GLY A 491 15.89 -0.32 -9.88
C GLY A 491 15.97 -1.19 -11.14
N HIS A 492 17.00 -2.05 -11.14
CA HIS A 492 17.28 -3.09 -12.12
C HIS A 492 17.46 -4.47 -11.47
N ASN A 493 16.70 -4.75 -10.41
CA ASN A 493 16.91 -5.86 -9.48
C ASN A 493 18.26 -5.78 -8.76
N ASP A 494 18.72 -4.57 -8.46
CA ASP A 494 19.95 -4.22 -7.76
C ASP A 494 19.68 -3.47 -6.46
N GLU A 495 20.74 -3.07 -5.75
CA GLU A 495 20.63 -2.19 -4.59
C GLU A 495 20.20 -0.77 -5.00
N ILE A 496 19.12 -0.27 -4.40
CA ILE A 496 18.61 1.09 -4.65
C ILE A 496 19.33 2.07 -3.72
N GLU A 497 20.18 2.92 -4.30
CA GLU A 497 21.01 3.87 -3.55
C GLU A 497 20.20 5.04 -2.97
N ASN A 498 19.17 5.50 -3.69
CA ASN A 498 18.22 6.51 -3.22
C ASN A 498 16.80 5.90 -3.12
N PRO A 499 16.39 5.41 -1.94
CA PRO A 499 15.09 4.78 -1.76
C PRO A 499 13.94 5.79 -1.59
N ASP A 500 14.22 7.08 -1.52
CA ASP A 500 13.23 8.10 -1.25
C ASP A 500 12.27 8.29 -2.43
N VAL A 501 11.06 8.76 -2.12
CA VAL A 501 10.02 9.11 -3.08
C VAL A 501 9.89 10.63 -3.11
N ILE A 502 10.00 11.22 -4.30
CA ILE A 502 9.76 12.65 -4.54
C ILE A 502 8.26 12.83 -4.78
N GLN A 503 7.63 13.80 -4.15
CA GLN A 503 6.20 14.07 -4.32
C GLN A 503 5.93 15.53 -4.65
N VAL A 504 5.01 15.74 -5.60
CA VAL A 504 4.43 17.06 -5.91
C VAL A 504 2.92 17.04 -5.70
N ASP A 505 2.37 18.21 -5.31
CA ASP A 505 0.94 18.46 -5.13
C ASP A 505 0.42 19.35 -6.27
N LEU A 506 -0.39 18.74 -7.15
CA LEU A 506 -0.98 19.42 -8.30
C LEU A 506 -2.13 20.35 -7.91
N ALA A 507 -2.93 19.99 -6.91
CA ALA A 507 -4.07 20.81 -6.48
C ALA A 507 -3.58 22.19 -6.03
N ARG A 508 -2.50 22.20 -5.25
CA ARG A 508 -1.85 23.42 -4.81
C ARG A 508 -1.22 24.20 -5.98
N ALA A 509 -0.51 23.51 -6.88
CA ALA A 509 0.12 24.14 -8.04
C ALA A 509 -0.88 24.79 -8.99
N VAL A 510 -1.99 24.14 -9.25
CA VAL A 510 -3.09 24.67 -10.09
C VAL A 510 -3.87 25.77 -9.35
N GLY A 511 -3.90 25.77 -8.02
CA GLY A 511 -4.59 26.75 -7.20
C GLY A 511 -6.11 26.56 -7.11
N ARG A 512 -6.58 25.31 -7.27
CA ARG A 512 -7.99 24.95 -7.10
C ARG A 512 -8.18 23.69 -6.29
N ALA A 513 -9.24 23.65 -5.50
CA ALA A 513 -9.69 22.43 -4.84
C ALA A 513 -10.60 21.63 -5.80
N GLY A 514 -10.49 20.31 -5.76
CA GLY A 514 -11.33 19.41 -6.54
C GLY A 514 -10.56 18.25 -7.15
N HIS A 515 -11.26 17.42 -7.93
CA HIS A 515 -10.64 16.28 -8.61
C HIS A 515 -9.71 16.78 -9.74
N ILE A 516 -8.43 16.37 -9.69
CA ILE A 516 -7.43 16.69 -10.70
C ILE A 516 -7.03 15.37 -11.37
N GLU A 517 -7.33 15.28 -12.67
CA GLU A 517 -7.00 14.12 -13.47
C GLU A 517 -5.81 14.43 -14.38
N VAL A 518 -4.71 13.70 -14.19
CA VAL A 518 -3.52 13.79 -15.04
C VAL A 518 -3.75 12.93 -16.29
N THR A 519 -3.59 13.51 -17.44
CA THR A 519 -3.68 12.80 -18.74
C THR A 519 -2.31 12.41 -19.27
N GLU A 520 -1.34 13.32 -19.17
CA GLU A 520 0.02 13.09 -19.65
C GLU A 520 1.05 13.70 -18.69
N MET A 521 2.22 13.08 -18.59
CA MET A 521 3.36 13.63 -17.86
C MET A 521 4.68 13.23 -18.51
N SER A 522 5.67 14.11 -18.41
CA SER A 522 7.01 13.92 -18.94
C SER A 522 8.04 14.52 -18.00
N MET A 523 9.10 13.76 -17.72
CA MET A 523 10.22 14.19 -16.89
C MET A 523 11.49 14.26 -17.73
N SER A 524 12.33 15.28 -17.50
CA SER A 524 13.72 15.33 -17.92
C SER A 524 14.63 15.16 -16.71
N GLY A 525 15.44 14.12 -16.71
CA GLY A 525 16.42 13.87 -15.65
C GLY A 525 17.61 14.83 -15.70
N ALA A 526 18.02 15.25 -16.90
CA ALA A 526 19.16 16.13 -17.08
C ALA A 526 18.92 17.55 -16.59
N THR A 527 17.70 18.08 -16.74
CA THR A 527 17.32 19.43 -16.30
C THR A 527 16.59 19.45 -14.97
N GLY A 528 16.16 18.29 -14.45
CA GLY A 528 15.37 18.19 -13.24
C GLY A 528 13.99 18.84 -13.35
N GLU A 529 13.33 18.68 -14.51
CA GLU A 529 12.05 19.29 -14.85
C GLU A 529 10.98 18.20 -15.02
N LEU A 530 9.79 18.44 -14.48
CA LEU A 530 8.60 17.62 -14.65
C LEU A 530 7.48 18.48 -15.22
N SER A 531 6.93 18.07 -16.36
CA SER A 531 5.75 18.71 -16.98
C SER A 531 4.56 17.78 -16.90
N VAL A 532 3.41 18.31 -16.52
CA VAL A 532 2.17 17.57 -16.27
C VAL A 532 1.02 18.21 -17.01
N GLY A 533 0.35 17.45 -17.85
CA GLY A 533 -0.87 17.83 -18.55
C GLY A 533 -2.12 17.30 -17.88
N LEU A 534 -3.14 18.13 -17.79
CA LEU A 534 -4.38 17.82 -17.13
C LEU A 534 -5.55 17.66 -18.13
N ARG A 535 -6.58 16.92 -17.70
CA ARG A 535 -7.82 16.74 -18.47
C ARG A 535 -8.57 18.07 -18.76
N THR A 536 -8.39 19.01 -17.89
CA THR A 536 -8.99 20.37 -17.99
C THR A 536 -8.19 21.32 -18.90
N GLY A 537 -7.03 20.84 -19.45
CA GLY A 537 -6.24 21.57 -20.44
C GLY A 537 -5.18 22.49 -19.85
N GLU A 538 -4.87 22.37 -18.56
CA GLU A 538 -3.71 23.04 -17.98
C GLU A 538 -2.45 22.20 -18.15
N VAL A 539 -1.31 22.88 -18.30
CA VAL A 539 0.03 22.29 -18.23
C VAL A 539 0.79 22.93 -17.06
N VAL A 540 1.16 22.11 -16.09
CA VAL A 540 1.96 22.55 -14.92
C VAL A 540 3.39 22.07 -15.12
N ILE A 541 4.34 22.97 -14.94
CA ILE A 541 5.77 22.68 -15.05
C ILE A 541 6.44 22.89 -13.70
N PHE A 542 7.12 21.86 -13.24
CA PHE A 542 7.93 21.85 -12.03
C PHE A 542 9.41 21.80 -12.39
N ARG A 543 10.25 22.42 -11.55
CA ARG A 543 11.71 22.38 -11.66
C ARG A 543 12.34 22.09 -10.31
N TRP A 544 13.39 21.29 -10.32
CA TRP A 544 14.18 21.04 -9.11
C TRP A 544 14.86 22.29 -8.61
N GLY A 545 14.68 22.59 -7.33
CA GLY A 545 15.25 23.80 -6.72
C GLY A 545 14.96 23.96 -5.25
N THR A 546 15.46 25.07 -4.71
CA THR A 546 15.17 25.50 -3.32
C THR A 546 13.86 26.28 -3.29
N ASN A 547 13.01 26.00 -2.31
CA ASN A 547 11.74 26.70 -2.13
C ASN A 547 11.94 28.05 -1.42
N GLY A 548 11.67 29.13 -2.12
CA GLY A 548 11.70 30.50 -1.56
C GLY A 548 10.56 30.76 -0.58
N SER A 549 9.45 30.02 -0.67
CA SER A 549 8.25 30.16 0.20
C SER A 549 8.24 29.13 1.36
N PHE A 550 9.41 28.52 1.68
CA PHE A 550 9.49 27.56 2.78
C PHE A 550 9.03 28.16 4.11
N GLY A 551 8.09 27.48 4.78
CA GLY A 551 7.51 27.94 6.06
C GLY A 551 6.42 29.01 5.93
N HIS A 552 6.13 29.50 4.72
CA HIS A 552 5.09 30.50 4.45
C HIS A 552 4.02 29.89 3.54
N ASP A 553 2.76 30.02 3.93
CA ASP A 553 1.61 29.58 3.14
C ASP A 553 0.95 30.80 2.50
N GLU A 554 1.26 31.03 1.22
CA GLU A 554 0.71 32.14 0.45
C GLU A 554 -0.56 31.71 -0.30
N SER A 555 -1.49 32.64 -0.44
CA SER A 555 -2.69 32.41 -1.26
C SER A 555 -2.30 32.14 -2.71
N PRO A 556 -3.01 31.22 -3.43
CA PRO A 556 -2.64 30.84 -4.80
C PRO A 556 -2.63 31.94 -5.84
N GLY A 557 -3.20 33.12 -5.55
CA GLY A 557 -3.30 34.23 -6.51
C GLY A 557 -4.23 33.89 -7.70
N GLU A 558 -4.38 34.82 -8.62
CA GLU A 558 -5.16 34.62 -9.85
C GLU A 558 -4.30 33.96 -10.93
N ASN A 559 -4.90 33.08 -11.75
CA ASN A 559 -4.28 32.52 -12.94
C ASN A 559 -4.27 33.57 -14.05
N GLY A 560 -3.29 33.47 -14.97
CA GLY A 560 -3.26 34.25 -16.21
C GLY A 560 -4.42 33.89 -17.14
N GLY A 561 -4.69 34.72 -18.12
CA GLY A 561 -5.69 34.40 -19.14
C GLY A 561 -5.29 33.28 -20.09
N PRO A 562 -6.22 32.83 -20.95
CA PRO A 562 -5.94 31.76 -21.93
C PRO A 562 -4.74 32.08 -22.85
N GLY A 563 -3.90 31.04 -23.09
CA GLY A 563 -2.69 31.18 -23.90
C GLY A 563 -1.51 31.88 -23.20
N THR A 564 -1.62 32.15 -21.91
CA THR A 564 -0.56 32.79 -21.14
C THR A 564 0.19 31.79 -20.23
N LEU A 565 1.48 32.09 -20.00
CA LEU A 565 2.33 31.34 -19.10
C LEU A 565 2.46 32.09 -17.76
N THR A 566 1.81 31.60 -16.73
CA THR A 566 1.76 32.22 -15.39
C THR A 566 2.87 31.66 -14.51
N LYS A 567 3.64 32.50 -13.84
CA LYS A 567 4.64 32.06 -12.83
C LYS A 567 3.94 31.68 -11.52
N ILE A 568 4.20 30.49 -11.00
CA ILE A 568 3.51 29.94 -9.83
C ILE A 568 4.46 29.46 -8.72
N LEU A 569 5.67 30.01 -8.63
CA LEU A 569 6.69 29.65 -7.63
C LEU A 569 6.16 29.75 -6.19
N HIS A 570 5.33 30.75 -5.91
CA HIS A 570 4.70 31.00 -4.60
C HIS A 570 3.73 29.89 -4.15
N ARG A 571 3.29 29.03 -5.08
CA ARG A 571 2.39 27.91 -4.79
C ARG A 571 3.13 26.64 -4.36
N ALA A 572 4.43 26.73 -4.10
CA ALA A 572 5.21 25.61 -3.59
C ALA A 572 4.69 25.18 -2.20
N ASP A 573 4.82 23.87 -1.89
CA ASP A 573 4.46 23.35 -0.57
C ASP A 573 5.34 23.98 0.53
N PRO A 574 4.75 24.62 1.53
CA PRO A 574 5.51 25.27 2.61
C PRO A 574 6.33 24.30 3.45
N GLY A 575 5.99 23.01 3.48
CA GLY A 575 6.77 21.96 4.13
C GLY A 575 7.99 21.48 3.34
N LEU A 576 8.10 21.86 2.05
CA LEU A 576 9.16 21.46 1.16
C LEU A 576 10.28 22.52 1.16
N LYS A 577 11.48 22.14 1.62
CA LYS A 577 12.66 23.05 1.62
C LYS A 577 13.41 23.02 0.28
N GLN A 578 13.51 21.81 -0.33
CA GLN A 578 14.15 21.57 -1.61
C GLN A 578 13.48 20.38 -2.29
N GLY A 579 13.17 20.49 -3.57
CA GLY A 579 12.51 19.45 -4.36
C GLY A 579 12.02 20.01 -5.69
N LEU A 580 10.99 19.36 -6.26
CA LEU A 580 10.31 19.85 -7.45
C LEU A 580 9.37 21.01 -7.09
N ILE A 581 9.79 22.22 -7.46
CA ILE A 581 9.06 23.47 -7.20
C ILE A 581 8.19 23.81 -8.39
N PRO A 582 6.92 24.19 -8.23
CA PRO A 582 6.08 24.63 -9.34
C PRO A 582 6.65 25.91 -9.95
N LEU A 583 6.95 25.85 -11.25
CA LEU A 583 7.59 26.94 -11.98
C LEU A 583 6.57 27.80 -12.71
N THR A 584 5.78 27.16 -13.60
CA THR A 584 4.81 27.85 -14.46
C THR A 584 3.57 27.00 -14.70
N LEU A 585 2.46 27.69 -14.96
CA LEU A 585 1.16 27.16 -15.37
C LEU A 585 0.80 27.73 -16.73
N LEU A 586 0.50 26.89 -17.71
CA LEU A 586 -0.06 27.24 -19.00
C LEU A 586 -1.52 26.80 -19.08
N GLU A 587 -2.42 27.71 -19.46
CA GLU A 587 -3.84 27.43 -19.72
C GLU A 587 -4.14 27.72 -21.19
N MET A 588 -4.49 26.71 -21.99
CA MET A 588 -4.76 26.87 -23.43
C MET A 588 -6.24 26.90 -23.78
N GLN A 589 -7.11 26.40 -22.89
CA GLN A 589 -8.57 26.24 -23.15
C GLN A 589 -8.87 25.48 -24.46
N SER A 590 -8.01 24.52 -24.83
CA SER A 590 -8.10 23.71 -26.03
C SER A 590 -8.40 22.23 -25.73
N GLY A 591 -9.16 21.96 -24.65
CA GLY A 591 -9.49 20.61 -24.19
C GLY A 591 -8.33 19.91 -23.48
N PRO A 592 -8.50 18.61 -23.15
CA PRO A 592 -7.47 17.79 -22.47
C PRO A 592 -6.12 17.82 -23.14
N VAL A 593 -5.05 17.74 -22.34
CA VAL A 593 -3.69 17.53 -22.87
C VAL A 593 -3.59 16.08 -23.36
N THR A 594 -3.22 15.90 -24.64
CA THR A 594 -3.16 14.59 -25.30
C THR A 594 -1.75 14.08 -25.53
N ALA A 595 -0.76 14.96 -25.50
CA ALA A 595 0.65 14.63 -25.59
C ALA A 595 1.49 15.72 -24.92
N ILE A 596 2.53 15.33 -24.19
CA ILE A 596 3.50 16.23 -23.56
C ILE A 596 4.88 15.59 -23.59
N LYS A 597 5.91 16.40 -23.89
CA LYS A 597 7.29 15.93 -23.86
C LYS A 597 8.24 17.02 -23.40
N ASN A 598 9.12 16.67 -22.46
CA ASN A 598 10.29 17.45 -22.09
C ASN A 598 11.49 17.01 -22.92
N SER A 599 12.30 17.96 -23.37
CA SER A 599 13.64 17.68 -23.86
C SER A 599 14.65 17.78 -22.70
N ASP A 600 15.79 17.11 -22.83
CA ASP A 600 16.89 17.23 -21.85
C ASP A 600 17.70 18.53 -21.98
N VAL A 601 17.22 19.47 -22.80
CA VAL A 601 17.87 20.76 -23.04
C VAL A 601 16.96 21.98 -22.76
N GLY A 602 15.86 21.76 -22.01
CA GLY A 602 15.01 22.81 -21.48
C GLY A 602 13.90 23.28 -22.42
N PHE A 603 13.41 22.45 -23.34
CA PHE A 603 12.19 22.70 -24.11
C PHE A 603 11.09 21.75 -23.69
N VAL A 604 9.85 22.23 -23.75
CA VAL A 604 8.63 21.43 -23.53
C VAL A 604 7.67 21.66 -24.69
N ALA A 605 7.06 20.60 -25.20
CA ALA A 605 5.96 20.72 -26.15
C ALA A 605 4.72 20.03 -25.56
N ALA A 606 3.56 20.70 -25.68
CA ALA A 606 2.27 20.21 -25.21
C ALA A 606 1.22 20.30 -26.33
N GLY A 607 0.54 19.19 -26.60
CA GLY A 607 -0.55 19.06 -27.54
C GLY A 607 -1.87 18.83 -26.84
N PHE A 608 -2.95 19.36 -27.44
CA PHE A 608 -4.28 19.39 -26.86
C PHE A 608 -5.33 18.74 -27.78
N GLU A 609 -6.40 18.19 -27.22
CA GLU A 609 -7.47 17.51 -27.94
C GLU A 609 -8.17 18.42 -28.97
N GLY A 610 -8.24 19.72 -28.69
CA GLY A 610 -8.73 20.72 -29.63
C GLY A 610 -7.79 20.98 -30.82
N GLY A 611 -6.65 20.30 -30.91
CA GLY A 611 -5.67 20.42 -32.02
C GLY A 611 -4.60 21.51 -31.83
N SER A 612 -4.58 22.22 -30.70
CA SER A 612 -3.53 23.21 -30.42
C SER A 612 -2.24 22.53 -30.02
N LEU A 613 -1.11 23.18 -30.34
CA LEU A 613 0.25 22.80 -29.95
C LEU A 613 0.96 24.02 -29.39
N ALA A 614 1.63 23.90 -28.25
CA ALA A 614 2.49 24.94 -27.69
C ALA A 614 3.90 24.39 -27.50
N ILE A 615 4.93 25.15 -27.88
CA ILE A 615 6.35 24.86 -27.58
C ILE A 615 6.87 25.96 -26.64
N ILE A 616 7.48 25.55 -25.55
CA ILE A 616 7.91 26.42 -24.45
C ILE A 616 9.40 26.27 -24.26
N ASP A 617 10.12 27.38 -24.11
CA ASP A 617 11.51 27.40 -23.66
C ASP A 617 11.54 27.64 -22.14
N LEU A 618 12.09 26.69 -21.36
CA LEU A 618 12.14 26.76 -19.91
C LEU A 618 13.36 27.48 -19.33
N ARG A 619 14.36 27.81 -20.13
CA ARG A 619 15.56 28.54 -19.67
C ARG A 619 15.24 29.99 -19.25
N GLY A 620 14.29 30.61 -19.95
CA GLY A 620 13.63 31.85 -19.53
C GLY A 620 12.16 31.72 -19.83
N PRO A 621 11.34 31.11 -18.94
CA PRO A 621 10.05 30.52 -19.28
C PRO A 621 9.20 31.41 -20.19
N ALA A 622 9.07 30.97 -21.46
CA ALA A 622 8.33 31.69 -22.50
C ALA A 622 7.78 30.72 -23.55
N ILE A 623 6.60 31.00 -24.06
CA ILE A 623 6.05 30.29 -25.23
C ILE A 623 6.79 30.80 -26.45
N ILE A 624 7.54 29.91 -27.15
CA ILE A 624 8.30 30.24 -28.36
C ILE A 624 7.55 29.94 -29.62
N TYR A 625 6.49 29.13 -29.54
CA TYR A 625 5.63 28.81 -30.68
C TYR A 625 4.27 28.29 -30.24
N THR A 626 3.22 28.78 -30.87
CA THR A 626 1.85 28.27 -30.70
C THR A 626 1.19 28.16 -32.06
N THR A 627 0.52 27.06 -32.30
CA THR A 627 -0.16 26.79 -33.57
C THR A 627 -1.30 25.81 -33.39
N HIS A 628 -2.13 25.72 -34.43
CA HIS A 628 -3.15 24.69 -34.56
C HIS A 628 -2.74 23.69 -35.63
N ILE A 629 -2.84 22.39 -35.37
CA ILE A 629 -2.39 21.31 -36.29
C ILE A 629 -3.07 21.42 -37.67
N SER A 630 -4.33 21.82 -37.71
CA SER A 630 -5.04 22.02 -38.98
C SER A 630 -4.40 23.07 -39.93
N ASP A 631 -3.57 23.99 -39.42
CA ASP A 631 -2.93 25.03 -40.21
C ASP A 631 -1.85 24.50 -41.15
N PHE A 632 -1.24 23.36 -40.79
CA PHE A 632 -0.15 22.72 -41.54
C PHE A 632 -0.61 21.52 -42.37
N ILE A 633 -1.76 20.95 -42.07
CA ILE A 633 -2.30 19.77 -42.73
C ILE A 633 -3.40 20.20 -43.69
N LYS A 634 -3.08 21.19 -44.56
CA LYS A 634 -3.96 21.54 -45.66
C LYS A 634 -4.03 20.37 -46.65
N SER A 635 -5.27 19.89 -46.83
CA SER A 635 -5.64 18.84 -47.74
C SER A 635 -4.89 18.89 -49.08
N THR A 636 -4.09 17.91 -49.37
CA THR A 636 -3.48 17.58 -50.68
C THR A 636 -4.54 17.10 -51.68
N LYS A 637 -5.78 17.55 -51.61
CA LYS A 637 -6.83 17.28 -52.63
C LYS A 637 -6.98 18.47 -53.55
N ARG A 638 -6.00 18.70 -54.43
CA ARG A 638 -6.23 19.31 -55.72
C ARG A 638 -6.65 18.22 -56.71
N GLY A 639 -7.91 18.23 -57.08
CA GLY A 639 -8.39 17.56 -58.29
C GLY A 639 -9.38 16.40 -58.05
N SER A 640 -10.63 16.72 -57.88
CA SER A 640 -11.77 16.05 -58.54
C SER A 640 -13.06 16.78 -58.19
N PHE A 641 -13.64 17.47 -59.14
CA PHE A 641 -15.03 17.99 -59.07
C PHE A 641 -16.00 16.80 -59.07
N ARG A 642 -16.51 16.42 -57.92
CA ARG A 642 -17.83 15.79 -57.79
C ARG A 642 -18.46 16.26 -56.50
N ARG A 643 -19.50 17.12 -56.64
CA ARG A 643 -20.46 17.43 -55.60
C ARG A 643 -21.13 16.13 -55.14
N SER A 644 -20.88 15.72 -53.95
CA SER A 644 -21.84 14.99 -53.10
C SER A 644 -21.93 15.74 -51.75
N ARG A 645 -23.07 16.35 -51.53
CA ARG A 645 -23.49 16.85 -50.22
C ARG A 645 -23.70 15.65 -49.30
N GLN A 646 -22.70 15.31 -48.56
CA GLN A 646 -22.85 14.67 -47.29
C GLN A 646 -21.97 15.47 -46.31
N SER A 647 -22.57 15.96 -45.24
CA SER A 647 -21.92 16.62 -44.11
C SER A 647 -20.83 15.68 -43.57
N GLU A 648 -19.59 15.88 -44.04
CA GLU A 648 -18.41 15.39 -43.34
C GLU A 648 -18.35 16.25 -42.05
N GLU A 649 -18.82 15.74 -40.94
CA GLU A 649 -18.37 16.16 -39.62
C GLU A 649 -16.84 16.16 -39.70
N SER A 650 -16.21 17.35 -39.66
CA SER A 650 -14.77 17.48 -39.64
C SER A 650 -14.27 16.86 -38.35
N ARG A 651 -13.90 15.58 -38.42
CA ARG A 651 -13.32 14.89 -37.26
C ARG A 651 -12.05 15.64 -36.87
N SER A 652 -12.00 16.12 -35.63
CA SER A 652 -10.87 16.89 -35.11
C SER A 652 -9.57 16.11 -35.17
N GLU A 653 -8.48 16.79 -35.43
CA GLU A 653 -7.11 16.23 -35.45
C GLU A 653 -6.30 16.83 -34.30
N TRP A 654 -5.62 15.99 -33.55
CA TRP A 654 -4.83 16.40 -32.39
C TRP A 654 -3.52 15.61 -32.24
N PRO A 655 -2.51 16.17 -31.57
CA PRO A 655 -1.25 15.48 -31.25
C PRO A 655 -1.46 14.25 -30.39
N THR A 656 -0.78 13.14 -30.70
CA THR A 656 -0.80 11.89 -29.91
C THR A 656 0.58 11.46 -29.42
N SER A 657 1.64 11.94 -30.09
CA SER A 657 3.03 11.64 -29.73
C SER A 657 3.92 12.84 -30.06
N ILE A 658 4.83 13.18 -29.19
CA ILE A 658 5.80 14.28 -29.36
C ILE A 658 7.19 13.77 -28.99
N GLU A 659 8.21 14.13 -29.78
CA GLU A 659 9.60 13.83 -29.47
C GLU A 659 10.53 14.96 -29.91
N PHE A 660 11.62 15.19 -29.14
CA PHE A 660 12.66 16.16 -29.47
C PHE A 660 13.93 15.44 -29.93
N GLY A 661 14.47 15.85 -31.04
CA GLY A 661 15.70 15.28 -31.58
C GLY A 661 16.63 16.33 -32.21
N VAL A 662 17.85 15.89 -32.49
CA VAL A 662 18.84 16.71 -33.21
C VAL A 662 19.20 15.99 -34.51
N LEU A 663 18.73 16.52 -35.63
CA LEU A 663 18.92 15.94 -36.98
C LEU A 663 19.16 17.01 -38.05
N THR A 664 19.77 16.57 -39.15
CA THR A 664 19.88 17.36 -40.40
C THR A 664 18.58 17.21 -41.18
N LEU A 665 17.88 18.30 -41.42
CA LEU A 665 16.69 18.33 -42.29
C LEU A 665 17.08 18.23 -43.77
N GLU A 666 16.18 17.71 -44.59
CA GLU A 666 16.45 17.62 -46.04
C GLU A 666 16.68 19.01 -46.68
N GLY A 667 17.72 19.11 -47.48
CA GLY A 667 18.10 20.37 -48.16
C GLY A 667 18.91 21.34 -47.29
N LYS A 668 19.17 21.01 -46.00
CA LYS A 668 20.01 21.82 -45.14
C LYS A 668 21.42 21.25 -44.98
N SER A 669 22.39 22.18 -44.83
CA SER A 669 23.79 21.80 -44.62
C SER A 669 24.20 21.69 -43.17
N TYR A 670 23.27 21.96 -42.23
CA TYR A 670 23.48 21.96 -40.79
C TYR A 670 22.40 21.14 -40.08
N SER A 671 22.69 20.71 -38.87
CA SER A 671 21.73 20.03 -37.98
C SER A 671 21.12 21.03 -37.01
N SER A 672 19.88 20.79 -36.61
CA SER A 672 19.14 21.64 -35.68
C SER A 672 18.38 20.82 -34.64
N ILE A 673 17.96 21.48 -33.57
CA ILE A 673 16.99 20.90 -32.65
C ILE A 673 15.64 20.88 -33.37
N CYS A 674 14.99 19.72 -33.38
CA CYS A 674 13.69 19.52 -34.01
C CYS A 674 12.68 18.99 -32.97
N CYS A 675 11.45 19.47 -33.09
CA CYS A 675 10.29 18.90 -32.38
C CYS A 675 9.44 18.16 -33.44
N PHE A 676 9.21 16.85 -33.18
CA PHE A 676 8.41 15.97 -34.05
C PHE A 676 7.08 15.73 -33.36
N VAL A 677 5.97 15.94 -34.08
CA VAL A 677 4.60 15.85 -33.55
C VAL A 677 3.77 14.92 -34.43
N GLY A 678 3.39 13.78 -33.90
CA GLY A 678 2.50 12.82 -34.54
C GLY A 678 1.06 13.03 -34.11
N THR A 679 0.13 12.75 -35.03
CA THR A 679 -1.31 12.98 -34.80
C THR A 679 -2.13 11.69 -34.77
N ASN A 680 -3.37 11.81 -34.28
CA ASN A 680 -4.37 10.74 -34.30
C ASN A 680 -4.83 10.33 -35.73
N ARG A 681 -4.47 11.11 -36.74
CA ARG A 681 -4.82 10.85 -38.16
C ARG A 681 -3.63 10.46 -39.02
N GLY A 682 -2.49 10.15 -38.42
CA GLY A 682 -1.32 9.71 -39.13
C GLY A 682 -0.60 10.82 -39.89
N ASN A 683 -0.56 12.01 -39.38
CA ASN A 683 0.32 13.07 -39.85
C ASN A 683 1.48 13.25 -38.84
N LEU A 684 2.67 13.47 -39.34
CA LEU A 684 3.85 13.79 -38.55
C LEU A 684 4.40 15.14 -39.01
N ALA A 685 4.25 16.15 -38.14
CA ALA A 685 4.77 17.51 -38.34
C ALA A 685 6.16 17.65 -37.73
N THR A 686 7.05 18.38 -38.40
CA THR A 686 8.40 18.70 -37.92
C THR A 686 8.52 20.20 -37.73
N PHE A 687 8.96 20.64 -36.56
CA PHE A 687 9.26 22.02 -36.22
C PHE A 687 10.75 22.13 -35.91
N GLU A 688 11.41 23.12 -36.51
CA GLU A 688 12.82 23.42 -36.29
C GLU A 688 12.96 24.49 -35.23
N ILE A 689 13.84 24.30 -34.27
CA ILE A 689 14.13 25.23 -33.18
C ILE A 689 15.54 25.78 -33.35
N LEU A 690 15.62 27.09 -33.58
CA LEU A 690 16.88 27.78 -33.85
C LEU A 690 17.12 28.92 -32.85
N PRO A 691 18.38 29.21 -32.51
CA PRO A 691 18.71 30.36 -31.71
C PRO A 691 18.43 31.64 -32.48
N SER A 692 17.83 32.65 -31.85
CA SER A 692 17.67 34.00 -32.33
C SER A 692 18.83 34.88 -31.85
N GLY A 693 19.08 36.03 -32.54
CA GLY A 693 20.21 36.90 -32.24
C GLY A 693 20.30 37.46 -30.82
N ASN A 694 19.24 37.31 -29.99
CA ASN A 694 19.16 37.82 -28.62
C ASN A 694 19.36 36.73 -27.55
N GLY A 695 19.86 35.55 -27.92
CA GLY A 695 20.02 34.42 -27.01
C GLY A 695 18.72 33.65 -26.72
N ALA A 696 17.57 34.12 -27.22
CA ALA A 696 16.30 33.38 -27.20
C ALA A 696 16.25 32.35 -28.35
N TYR A 697 15.28 31.45 -28.29
CA TYR A 697 15.03 30.49 -29.37
C TYR A 697 13.69 30.78 -30.05
N THR A 698 13.59 30.44 -31.31
CA THR A 698 12.36 30.51 -32.10
C THR A 698 12.10 29.16 -32.75
N ALA A 699 10.86 28.76 -32.83
CA ALA A 699 10.46 27.56 -33.53
C ALA A 699 9.75 27.92 -34.85
N SER A 700 9.95 27.13 -35.90
CA SER A 700 9.31 27.29 -37.19
C SER A 700 8.91 25.95 -37.79
N PHE A 701 7.80 25.92 -38.51
CA PHE A 701 7.35 24.71 -39.21
C PHE A 701 8.29 24.37 -40.37
N ALA A 702 8.80 23.14 -40.40
CA ALA A 702 9.73 22.65 -41.42
C ALA A 702 9.05 21.73 -42.47
N GLY A 703 7.96 21.04 -42.11
CA GLY A 703 7.23 20.18 -43.04
C GLY A 703 6.36 19.16 -42.32
N ALA A 704 5.46 18.50 -43.04
CA ALA A 704 4.66 17.41 -42.55
C ALA A 704 4.65 16.21 -43.52
N VAL A 705 4.55 15.01 -42.97
CA VAL A 705 4.53 13.73 -43.68
C VAL A 705 3.32 12.91 -43.22
N SER A 706 2.59 12.32 -44.16
CA SER A 706 1.53 11.36 -43.81
C SER A 706 2.13 9.97 -43.58
N VAL A 707 1.74 9.32 -42.46
CA VAL A 707 2.13 7.96 -42.06
C VAL A 707 0.95 7.01 -41.93
N ASP A 708 -0.18 7.42 -42.50
CA ASP A 708 -1.40 6.66 -42.81
C ASP A 708 -2.32 6.33 -41.63
N ASP A 709 -1.87 6.30 -40.38
CA ASP A 709 -2.70 5.98 -39.22
C ASP A 709 -2.19 6.67 -37.93
N LYS A 710 -2.95 6.61 -36.83
CA LYS A 710 -2.59 7.22 -35.56
C LYS A 710 -1.16 6.89 -35.16
N VAL A 711 -0.38 7.92 -34.89
CA VAL A 711 1.00 7.78 -34.44
C VAL A 711 1.05 7.36 -32.97
N VAL A 712 1.73 6.24 -32.72
CA VAL A 712 1.96 5.67 -31.39
C VAL A 712 3.29 6.16 -30.82
N SER A 713 4.37 6.13 -31.63
CA SER A 713 5.70 6.49 -31.19
C SER A 713 6.52 7.12 -32.32
N ILE A 714 7.43 8.03 -31.96
CA ILE A 714 8.37 8.71 -32.86
C ILE A 714 9.77 8.53 -32.27
N CYS A 715 10.67 7.91 -33.05
CA CYS A 715 12.05 7.66 -32.62
C CYS A 715 13.04 8.21 -33.64
N PRO A 716 13.68 9.37 -33.39
CA PRO A 716 14.77 9.86 -34.20
C PRO A 716 16.04 9.02 -33.94
N ILE A 717 16.72 8.56 -35.02
CA ILE A 717 17.92 7.72 -34.95
C ILE A 717 19.05 8.40 -35.75
N ASN A 718 20.22 8.42 -35.14
CA ASN A 718 21.47 8.76 -35.86
C ASN A 718 21.93 7.53 -36.66
N THR A 719 22.02 7.68 -37.99
CA THR A 719 22.37 6.56 -38.88
C THR A 719 23.84 6.18 -38.85
N ASP A 720 24.71 7.06 -38.34
CA ASP A 720 26.15 6.84 -38.26
C ASP A 720 26.51 6.01 -37.01
N THR A 721 25.76 6.19 -35.90
CA THR A 721 26.06 5.52 -34.60
C THR A 721 25.02 4.48 -34.22
N GLY A 722 23.83 4.47 -34.84
CA GLY A 722 22.69 3.65 -34.41
C GLY A 722 22.05 4.09 -33.10
N ASN A 723 22.51 5.20 -32.49
CA ASN A 723 21.94 5.74 -31.26
C ASN A 723 20.66 6.54 -31.53
N LEU A 724 19.79 6.68 -30.56
CA LEU A 724 18.71 7.64 -30.63
C LEU A 724 19.30 9.06 -30.72
N ALA A 725 18.78 9.84 -31.66
CA ALA A 725 19.21 11.22 -31.89
C ALA A 725 18.35 12.20 -31.09
N LEU A 726 18.19 11.94 -29.76
CA LEU A 726 17.45 12.80 -28.88
C LEU A 726 18.15 14.13 -28.61
N ALA A 727 17.39 15.17 -28.29
CA ALA A 727 17.89 16.48 -27.90
C ALA A 727 18.44 16.44 -26.47
N THR A 728 19.68 16.02 -26.30
CA THR A 728 20.42 15.91 -25.03
C THR A 728 21.51 16.98 -24.94
N PRO A 729 22.07 17.27 -23.76
CA PRO A 729 23.19 18.18 -23.58
C PRO A 729 24.39 17.82 -24.51
N ASN A 730 24.65 16.52 -24.69
CA ASN A 730 25.74 16.03 -25.54
C ASN A 730 25.50 16.31 -27.04
N THR A 731 24.28 16.04 -27.55
CA THR A 731 23.95 16.29 -28.94
C THR A 731 23.92 17.79 -29.25
N VAL A 732 23.43 18.62 -28.34
CA VAL A 732 23.43 20.08 -28.50
C VAL A 732 24.84 20.66 -28.33
N GLY A 733 25.68 20.07 -27.45
CA GLY A 733 27.11 20.38 -27.40
C GLY A 733 27.78 20.19 -28.76
N GLY A 734 27.57 19.02 -29.39
CA GLY A 734 28.06 18.73 -30.74
C GLY A 734 27.59 19.72 -31.82
N LEU A 735 26.32 20.19 -31.71
CA LEU A 735 25.84 21.26 -32.62
C LEU A 735 26.66 22.55 -32.51
N ARG A 736 27.07 22.93 -31.30
CA ARG A 736 27.91 24.11 -31.07
C ARG A 736 29.31 23.95 -31.64
N GLU A 737 29.79 22.70 -31.69
CA GLU A 737 31.07 22.36 -32.31
C GLU A 737 30.97 22.17 -33.85
N GLY A 738 29.76 22.34 -34.39
CA GLY A 738 29.51 22.19 -35.85
C GLY A 738 29.36 20.76 -36.35
N LEU A 739 29.12 19.78 -35.42
CA LEU A 739 28.88 18.40 -35.80
C LEU A 739 27.55 18.24 -36.54
N LYS A 740 27.54 17.35 -37.55
CA LYS A 740 26.33 16.98 -38.28
C LYS A 740 25.75 15.67 -37.75
N PHE A 741 24.44 15.66 -37.53
CA PHE A 741 23.69 14.49 -37.11
C PHE A 741 22.82 14.02 -38.28
N ASN A 742 23.34 13.07 -39.06
CA ASN A 742 22.57 12.45 -40.14
C ASN A 742 21.68 11.39 -39.54
N GLY A 743 20.40 11.35 -39.95
CA GLY A 743 19.52 10.37 -39.33
C GLY A 743 18.19 10.21 -40.04
N VAL A 744 17.39 9.34 -39.46
CA VAL A 744 16.04 8.99 -39.90
C VAL A 744 15.08 9.04 -38.72
N ILE A 745 13.80 9.18 -39.03
CA ILE A 745 12.72 9.04 -38.07
C ILE A 745 12.07 7.68 -38.26
N VAL A 746 11.93 6.93 -37.21
CA VAL A 746 11.07 5.73 -37.11
C VAL A 746 9.74 6.18 -36.52
N ALA A 747 8.71 6.25 -37.37
CA ALA A 747 7.35 6.56 -36.93
C ALA A 747 6.54 5.27 -36.88
N VAL A 748 6.03 4.92 -35.69
CA VAL A 748 5.21 3.75 -35.49
C VAL A 748 3.76 4.20 -35.36
N THR A 749 2.88 3.56 -36.10
CA THR A 749 1.43 3.75 -36.05
C THR A 749 0.75 2.51 -35.51
N ILE A 750 -0.54 2.60 -35.23
CA ILE A 750 -1.33 1.44 -34.82
C ILE A 750 -1.26 0.31 -35.85
N SER A 751 -1.29 0.64 -37.15
CA SER A 751 -1.36 -0.33 -38.26
C SER A 751 -0.03 -0.59 -38.99
N GLY A 752 1.05 0.10 -38.60
CA GLY A 752 2.32 -0.08 -39.29
C GLY A 752 3.48 0.74 -38.75
N CYS A 753 4.59 0.70 -39.48
CA CYS A 753 5.78 1.49 -39.17
C CYS A 753 6.37 2.08 -40.45
N ARG A 754 6.92 3.28 -40.36
CA ARG A 754 7.58 3.96 -41.47
C ARG A 754 8.92 4.55 -41.01
N ILE A 755 9.98 4.34 -41.86
CA ILE A 755 11.31 4.88 -41.62
C ILE A 755 11.61 5.85 -42.76
N PHE A 756 11.89 7.12 -42.46
CA PHE A 756 12.12 8.17 -43.44
C PHE A 756 13.05 9.27 -42.93
N LYS A 757 13.63 10.04 -43.84
CA LYS A 757 14.38 11.25 -43.47
C LYS A 757 13.42 12.35 -42.99
N PRO A 758 13.82 13.19 -42.01
CA PRO A 758 12.98 14.29 -41.54
C PRO A 758 12.45 15.17 -42.67
N ALA A 759 11.19 15.53 -42.63
CA ALA A 759 10.46 16.34 -43.61
C ALA A 759 10.35 15.74 -45.04
N THR A 760 10.61 14.44 -45.25
CA THR A 760 10.42 13.73 -46.53
C THR A 760 9.51 12.52 -46.37
N ALA A 761 8.80 12.13 -47.44
CA ALA A 761 7.93 10.95 -47.47
C ALA A 761 8.61 9.66 -47.96
N LYS A 762 9.88 9.73 -48.37
CA LYS A 762 10.56 8.58 -48.97
C LYS A 762 11.26 7.72 -47.93
N GLY A 763 10.93 6.43 -47.86
CA GLY A 763 11.57 5.49 -46.93
C GLY A 763 10.99 4.10 -46.94
N ALA A 764 11.46 3.25 -45.99
CA ALA A 764 10.96 1.90 -45.79
C ALA A 764 9.63 1.96 -45.01
N SER A 765 8.72 1.04 -45.28
CA SER A 765 7.46 0.90 -44.54
C SER A 765 7.12 -0.57 -44.37
N LYS A 766 6.40 -0.87 -43.28
CA LYS A 766 5.82 -2.17 -42.99
C LYS A 766 4.45 -1.98 -42.41
N THR A 767 3.47 -2.74 -42.86
CA THR A 767 2.15 -2.82 -42.29
C THR A 767 2.07 -4.04 -41.35
N TRP A 768 1.23 -3.94 -40.35
CA TRP A 768 0.88 -5.03 -39.45
C TRP A 768 -0.40 -5.65 -40.00
N ASP A 769 -0.32 -6.79 -40.64
CA ASP A 769 -1.46 -7.34 -41.43
C ASP A 769 -2.57 -7.91 -40.50
N ASP A 770 -2.20 -8.56 -39.38
CA ASP A 770 -3.14 -9.29 -38.53
C ASP A 770 -3.19 -8.78 -37.08
N TYR A 771 -2.47 -7.73 -36.72
CA TYR A 771 -2.37 -7.22 -35.33
C TYR A 771 -2.15 -5.72 -35.29
N LEU A 772 -2.55 -5.11 -34.16
CA LEU A 772 -2.40 -3.68 -33.92
C LEU A 772 -1.29 -3.41 -32.90
N CYS A 773 -0.53 -2.36 -33.10
CA CYS A 773 0.53 -1.93 -32.19
C CYS A 773 -0.01 -0.98 -31.13
N ASP A 774 0.13 -1.33 -29.85
CA ASP A 774 -0.31 -0.53 -28.72
C ASP A 774 0.78 0.38 -28.15
N ALA A 775 2.03 -0.09 -28.11
CA ALA A 775 3.20 0.67 -27.67
C ALA A 775 4.44 0.22 -28.40
N ALA A 776 5.34 1.14 -28.74
CA ALA A 776 6.59 0.81 -29.40
C ALA A 776 7.70 1.81 -29.07
N SER A 777 8.95 1.35 -29.17
CA SER A 777 10.14 2.20 -29.08
C SER A 777 11.31 1.57 -29.84
N VAL A 778 12.26 2.39 -30.23
CA VAL A 778 13.58 1.89 -30.71
C VAL A 778 14.43 1.62 -29.46
N VAL A 779 14.89 0.39 -29.38
CA VAL A 779 15.67 -0.13 -28.25
C VAL A 779 17.09 -0.43 -28.73
N LYS A 780 18.07 0.03 -27.96
CA LYS A 780 19.48 -0.28 -28.16
C LYS A 780 20.04 -0.89 -26.88
N PRO A 781 20.17 -2.22 -26.78
CA PRO A 781 20.89 -2.86 -25.70
C PRO A 781 22.38 -2.47 -25.74
N ASP A 782 23.03 -2.46 -24.56
CA ASP A 782 24.45 -2.15 -24.45
C ASP A 782 25.29 -3.03 -25.41
N ASP A 783 26.25 -2.39 -26.09
CA ASP A 783 27.21 -3.04 -27.02
C ASP A 783 26.60 -3.81 -28.23
N LYS A 784 25.32 -3.64 -28.52
CA LYS A 784 24.63 -4.29 -29.64
C LYS A 784 23.97 -3.29 -30.56
N GLY A 785 23.46 -3.79 -31.70
CA GLY A 785 22.65 -3.00 -32.62
C GLY A 785 21.31 -2.56 -32.01
N CYS A 786 20.65 -1.62 -32.70
CA CYS A 786 19.31 -1.18 -32.28
C CYS A 786 18.21 -1.95 -33.03
N SER A 787 17.04 -2.07 -32.40
CA SER A 787 15.86 -2.69 -32.98
C SER A 787 14.60 -1.90 -32.66
N LEU A 788 13.59 -2.00 -33.50
CA LEU A 788 12.24 -1.54 -33.15
C LEU A 788 11.54 -2.63 -32.35
N VAL A 789 11.15 -2.34 -31.11
CA VAL A 789 10.38 -3.23 -30.25
C VAL A 789 8.96 -2.70 -30.11
N GLY A 790 7.96 -3.58 -30.25
CA GLY A 790 6.55 -3.22 -30.14
C GLY A 790 5.74 -4.25 -29.37
N LEU A 791 4.73 -3.76 -28.64
CA LEU A 791 3.71 -4.54 -27.93
C LEU A 791 2.45 -4.57 -28.79
N PHE A 792 1.90 -5.76 -29.01
CA PHE A 792 0.80 -5.95 -29.95
C PHE A 792 -0.44 -6.55 -29.30
N GLY A 793 -1.61 -6.15 -29.77
CA GLY A 793 -2.91 -6.57 -29.26
C GLY A 793 -3.21 -8.08 -29.41
N ASP A 794 -2.42 -8.81 -30.20
CA ASP A 794 -2.46 -10.28 -30.29
C ASP A 794 -1.79 -11.00 -29.11
N GLY A 795 -1.25 -10.25 -28.13
CA GLY A 795 -0.62 -10.78 -26.94
C GLY A 795 0.85 -11.16 -27.11
N ASN A 796 1.53 -10.55 -28.06
CA ASN A 796 2.96 -10.76 -28.30
C ASN A 796 3.75 -9.45 -28.26
N ILE A 797 5.01 -9.56 -27.86
CA ILE A 797 6.02 -8.53 -28.07
C ILE A 797 6.92 -8.97 -29.22
N ARG A 798 7.25 -8.06 -30.14
CA ARG A 798 8.09 -8.34 -31.30
C ARG A 798 9.22 -7.34 -31.46
N ALA A 799 10.34 -7.81 -31.93
CA ALA A 799 11.48 -6.99 -32.32
C ALA A 799 11.69 -7.03 -33.85
N PHE A 800 11.95 -5.87 -34.46
CA PHE A 800 12.20 -5.72 -35.90
C PHE A 800 13.53 -5.04 -36.14
N SER A 801 14.22 -5.49 -37.24
CA SER A 801 15.49 -4.90 -37.66
C SER A 801 15.31 -3.52 -38.29
N ILE A 802 16.34 -2.69 -38.16
CA ILE A 802 16.38 -1.35 -38.74
C ILE A 802 17.56 -1.30 -39.76
N PRO A 803 17.35 -0.92 -41.01
CA PRO A 803 16.10 -0.35 -41.59
C PRO A 803 15.19 -1.36 -42.29
N SER A 804 15.53 -2.63 -42.34
CA SER A 804 14.84 -3.62 -43.17
C SER A 804 13.45 -4.03 -42.66
N LEU A 805 13.12 -3.73 -41.39
CA LEU A 805 11.87 -4.04 -40.69
C LEU A 805 11.50 -5.55 -40.75
N LYS A 806 12.52 -6.42 -40.79
CA LYS A 806 12.34 -7.87 -40.62
C LYS A 806 12.18 -8.21 -39.16
N GLU A 807 11.28 -9.14 -38.84
CA GLU A 807 11.14 -9.66 -37.47
C GLU A 807 12.41 -10.41 -37.06
N ILE A 808 13.00 -10.00 -35.94
CA ILE A 808 14.15 -10.63 -35.26
C ILE A 808 13.67 -11.66 -34.27
N GLY A 809 12.67 -11.34 -33.45
CA GLY A 809 12.16 -12.20 -32.40
C GLY A 809 10.73 -11.85 -32.01
N CYS A 810 10.06 -12.83 -31.41
CA CYS A 810 8.69 -12.74 -30.91
C CYS A 810 8.57 -13.53 -29.61
N SER A 811 7.99 -12.89 -28.59
CA SER A 811 7.70 -13.53 -27.28
C SER A 811 6.28 -13.27 -26.86
N LYS A 812 5.63 -14.29 -26.23
CA LYS A 812 4.26 -14.18 -25.76
C LYS A 812 4.19 -13.46 -24.42
N ILE A 813 3.32 -12.44 -24.31
CA ILE A 813 3.13 -11.60 -23.12
C ILE A 813 1.73 -11.70 -22.51
N SER A 814 0.77 -12.33 -23.18
CA SER A 814 -0.64 -12.40 -22.76
C SER A 814 -0.88 -13.11 -21.43
N HIS A 815 0.09 -13.89 -20.93
CA HIS A 815 0.05 -14.55 -19.63
C HIS A 815 0.70 -13.74 -18.49
N ILE A 816 1.37 -12.63 -18.83
CA ILE A 816 2.08 -11.78 -17.89
C ILE A 816 1.39 -10.41 -17.78
N PHE A 817 1.04 -9.78 -18.94
CA PHE A 817 0.53 -8.41 -18.99
C PHE A 817 -1.00 -8.37 -19.02
N ASP A 818 -1.56 -7.31 -18.40
CA ASP A 818 -2.99 -7.00 -18.57
C ASP A 818 -3.24 -6.42 -19.98
N MET A 819 -3.75 -7.24 -20.88
CA MET A 819 -3.98 -6.90 -22.28
C MET A 819 -4.96 -5.72 -22.48
N ARG A 820 -5.81 -5.40 -21.50
CA ARG A 820 -6.74 -4.26 -21.57
C ARG A 820 -6.03 -2.92 -21.39
N ARG A 821 -4.87 -2.93 -20.78
CA ARG A 821 -4.05 -1.73 -20.46
C ARG A 821 -2.73 -1.71 -21.23
N LEU A 822 -2.60 -2.52 -22.28
CA LEU A 822 -1.37 -2.65 -23.06
C LEU A 822 -0.93 -1.31 -23.68
N SER A 823 -1.87 -0.48 -24.10
CA SER A 823 -1.60 0.87 -24.61
C SER A 823 -1.04 1.86 -23.57
N SER A 824 -1.12 1.52 -22.28
CA SER A 824 -0.49 2.28 -21.18
C SER A 824 0.92 1.78 -20.85
N SER A 825 1.42 0.77 -21.58
CA SER A 825 2.78 0.26 -21.39
C SER A 825 3.80 1.20 -21.99
N ILE A 826 5.00 1.22 -21.42
CA ILE A 826 6.10 2.10 -21.87
C ILE A 826 7.33 1.24 -22.10
N ILE A 827 8.01 1.50 -23.22
CA ILE A 827 9.26 0.85 -23.57
C ILE A 827 10.36 1.92 -23.54
N SER A 828 11.35 1.76 -22.68
CA SER A 828 12.50 2.68 -22.64
C SER A 828 13.50 2.39 -23.75
N PRO A 829 14.35 3.35 -24.12
CA PRO A 829 15.44 3.13 -25.08
C PRO A 829 16.43 2.04 -24.69
N ALA A 830 16.61 1.78 -23.41
CA ALA A 830 17.45 0.70 -22.88
C ALA A 830 16.79 -0.70 -22.93
N GLY A 831 15.53 -0.80 -23.40
CA GLY A 831 14.80 -2.06 -23.49
C GLY A 831 14.08 -2.47 -22.21
N ILE A 832 13.86 -1.55 -21.30
CA ILE A 832 13.04 -1.78 -20.12
C ILE A 832 11.58 -1.48 -20.45
N VAL A 833 10.72 -2.47 -20.22
CA VAL A 833 9.26 -2.34 -20.38
C VAL A 833 8.62 -2.19 -19.00
N LEU A 834 7.83 -1.14 -18.84
CA LEU A 834 6.90 -0.98 -17.71
C LEU A 834 5.49 -1.30 -18.23
N SER A 835 4.85 -2.31 -17.64
CA SER A 835 3.50 -2.73 -18.03
C SER A 835 2.66 -3.13 -16.83
N TRP A 836 1.34 -3.03 -16.98
CA TRP A 836 0.39 -3.51 -15.97
C TRP A 836 0.30 -5.04 -16.02
N LEU A 837 0.38 -5.65 -14.81
CA LEU A 837 0.21 -7.09 -14.61
C LEU A 837 -1.23 -7.43 -14.20
N GLY A 838 -1.94 -6.46 -13.70
CA GLY A 838 -3.31 -6.56 -13.22
C GLY A 838 -3.90 -5.18 -12.93
N PRO A 839 -5.06 -5.11 -12.28
CA PRO A 839 -5.76 -3.83 -12.04
C PRO A 839 -4.97 -2.84 -11.17
N SER A 840 -4.14 -3.34 -10.24
CA SER A 840 -3.42 -2.52 -9.25
C SER A 840 -1.94 -2.89 -9.12
N GLU A 841 -1.35 -3.46 -10.17
CA GLU A 841 0.01 -3.98 -10.14
C GLU A 841 0.74 -3.70 -11.44
N VAL A 842 2.00 -3.25 -11.36
CA VAL A 842 2.89 -3.02 -12.49
C VAL A 842 4.16 -3.84 -12.35
N GLY A 843 4.73 -4.23 -13.49
CA GLY A 843 6.02 -4.93 -13.58
C GLY A 843 6.99 -4.23 -14.51
N LEU A 844 8.26 -4.34 -14.19
CA LEU A 844 9.38 -3.96 -15.05
C LEU A 844 10.05 -5.20 -15.61
N PHE A 845 10.33 -5.17 -16.89
CA PHE A 845 10.95 -6.28 -17.63
C PHE A 845 12.03 -5.76 -18.56
N ASN A 846 13.10 -6.51 -18.72
CA ASN A 846 14.06 -6.29 -19.80
C ASN A 846 13.68 -7.18 -21.00
N VAL A 847 13.61 -6.61 -22.20
CA VAL A 847 13.20 -7.35 -23.42
C VAL A 847 14.32 -8.21 -24.01
N TRP A 848 15.59 -7.88 -23.73
CA TRP A 848 16.76 -8.60 -24.17
C TRP A 848 17.40 -9.34 -23.00
N GLY A 849 16.75 -10.37 -22.50
CA GLY A 849 17.12 -11.13 -21.32
C GLY A 849 17.29 -12.63 -21.55
N ALA A 850 17.22 -13.42 -20.49
CA ALA A 850 17.41 -14.85 -20.45
C ALA A 850 16.20 -15.65 -19.93
N GLY A 851 15.05 -15.00 -19.71
CA GLY A 851 13.83 -15.62 -19.19
C GLY A 851 13.78 -15.70 -17.67
N ILE A 852 14.43 -14.77 -16.99
CA ILE A 852 14.39 -14.70 -15.52
C ILE A 852 13.01 -14.24 -15.05
N GLU A 853 12.38 -15.03 -14.17
CA GLU A 853 11.11 -14.65 -13.56
C GLU A 853 11.22 -13.41 -12.67
N LEU A 854 10.09 -12.76 -12.40
CA LEU A 854 10.04 -11.64 -11.46
C LEU A 854 10.57 -12.10 -10.08
N PRO A 855 11.50 -11.35 -9.47
CA PRO A 855 12.15 -11.77 -8.24
C PRO A 855 11.15 -11.83 -7.09
N SER A 856 11.21 -12.90 -6.31
CA SER A 856 10.56 -12.97 -5.00
C SER A 856 11.38 -12.17 -3.98
N SER A 857 10.70 -11.56 -3.01
CA SER A 857 11.39 -10.83 -1.95
C SER A 857 12.09 -11.78 -0.98
N GLU A 858 13.35 -11.51 -0.68
CA GLU A 858 14.15 -12.17 0.36
C GLU A 858 14.29 -11.31 1.62
N ASP A 859 13.46 -10.28 1.77
CA ASP A 859 13.45 -9.38 2.91
C ASP A 859 13.16 -10.16 4.21
N LYS A 860 13.83 -9.78 5.29
CA LYS A 860 13.58 -10.33 6.62
C LYS A 860 12.53 -9.52 7.32
N LEU A 861 11.49 -10.16 7.80
CA LEU A 861 10.39 -9.51 8.53
C LEU A 861 10.62 -9.52 10.04
N PHE A 862 11.11 -10.63 10.59
CA PHE A 862 11.20 -10.83 12.03
C PHE A 862 12.50 -10.30 12.63
N ASN A 863 12.37 -9.56 13.74
CA ASN A 863 13.47 -9.10 14.57
C ASN A 863 13.33 -9.70 15.98
N GLU A 864 14.24 -10.58 16.35
CA GLU A 864 14.26 -11.23 17.68
C GLU A 864 14.46 -10.26 18.84
N GLN A 865 15.04 -9.07 18.59
CA GLN A 865 15.30 -8.06 19.61
C GLN A 865 14.06 -7.19 19.89
N ALA A 866 13.07 -7.20 19.02
CA ALA A 866 11.82 -6.45 19.19
C ALA A 866 10.88 -7.23 20.12
N VAL A 867 11.00 -7.00 21.41
CA VAL A 867 10.18 -7.64 22.45
C VAL A 867 9.15 -6.65 22.97
N ALA A 868 7.89 -7.09 23.07
CA ALA A 868 6.84 -6.27 23.65
C ALA A 868 7.18 -5.88 25.10
N PRO A 869 6.96 -4.61 25.50
CA PRO A 869 7.10 -4.21 26.90
C PRO A 869 6.19 -5.06 27.80
N PRO A 870 6.57 -5.30 29.05
CA PRO A 870 5.72 -6.04 29.97
C PRO A 870 4.38 -5.33 30.15
N ARG A 871 3.29 -6.11 30.13
CA ARG A 871 1.93 -5.60 30.30
C ARG A 871 1.79 -4.98 31.71
N PRO A 872 1.28 -3.74 31.84
CA PRO A 872 1.03 -3.16 33.15
C PRO A 872 -0.12 -3.94 33.82
N THR A 873 0.20 -4.60 34.92
CA THR A 873 -0.74 -5.42 35.69
C THR A 873 -1.47 -4.63 36.77
N ILE A 874 -0.97 -3.43 37.11
CA ILE A 874 -1.51 -2.59 38.22
C ILE A 874 -2.12 -1.33 37.57
N SER A 875 -3.43 -1.11 37.82
CA SER A 875 -3.98 0.25 37.80
C SER A 875 -3.50 0.95 39.11
N ASN A 876 -3.34 2.28 39.08
CA ASN A 876 -2.94 3.07 40.28
C ASN A 876 -3.77 2.82 41.55
N VAL A 877 -4.67 1.88 41.56
CA VAL A 877 -5.78 1.69 42.46
C VAL A 877 -5.81 0.34 43.16
N GLU A 878 -5.21 -0.70 42.65
CA GLU A 878 -5.26 -2.03 43.26
C GLU A 878 -3.88 -2.66 43.30
N TRP A 879 -3.26 -2.63 44.42
CA TRP A 879 -2.10 -3.45 44.74
C TRP A 879 -2.60 -4.88 44.94
N ILE A 880 -2.58 -5.67 43.85
CA ILE A 880 -2.86 -7.09 43.92
C ILE A 880 -1.50 -7.79 43.94
N SER A 881 -1.28 -8.69 44.89
CA SER A 881 -0.04 -9.46 44.91
C SER A 881 0.22 -10.13 43.57
N GLY A 882 1.47 -10.16 43.09
CA GLY A 882 1.84 -10.73 41.78
C GLY A 882 1.40 -12.18 41.57
N THR A 883 0.90 -12.86 42.57
CA THR A 883 0.30 -14.22 42.53
C THR A 883 -1.14 -14.25 42.01
N GLN A 884 -1.81 -13.12 41.88
CA GLN A 884 -3.22 -13.07 41.43
C GLN A 884 -3.38 -12.92 39.91
N TYR A 885 -2.35 -12.44 39.23
CA TYR A 885 -2.37 -12.33 37.79
C TYR A 885 -1.83 -13.59 37.11
N VAL A 886 -2.46 -13.94 35.99
CA VAL A 886 -2.02 -15.04 35.13
C VAL A 886 -0.89 -14.50 34.24
N SER A 887 0.24 -15.17 34.25
CA SER A 887 1.36 -14.86 33.34
C SER A 887 1.21 -15.59 31.99
N PRO A 888 1.94 -15.20 30.93
CA PRO A 888 1.99 -15.97 29.68
C PRO A 888 2.39 -17.45 29.89
N ALA A 889 3.31 -17.71 30.81
CA ALA A 889 3.72 -19.07 31.16
C ALA A 889 2.61 -19.86 31.88
N ASP A 890 1.79 -19.18 32.68
CA ASP A 890 0.63 -19.80 33.30
C ASP A 890 -0.45 -20.13 32.25
N MET A 891 -0.62 -19.30 31.24
CA MET A 891 -1.52 -19.57 30.10
C MET A 891 -1.08 -20.82 29.32
N ASP A 892 0.22 -21.08 29.19
CA ASP A 892 0.72 -22.29 28.56
C ASP A 892 0.23 -23.56 29.28
N ILE A 893 0.19 -23.53 30.61
CA ILE A 893 -0.32 -24.64 31.45
C ILE A 893 -1.83 -24.73 31.33
N LEU A 894 -2.54 -23.60 31.45
CA LEU A 894 -4.00 -23.55 31.46
C LEU A 894 -4.63 -23.98 30.11
N ILE A 895 -3.96 -23.71 28.99
CA ILE A 895 -4.47 -24.01 27.65
C ILE A 895 -3.91 -25.33 27.12
N GLY A 896 -2.62 -25.56 27.32
CA GLY A 896 -1.94 -26.74 26.83
C GLY A 896 -2.00 -27.95 27.75
N GLY A 897 -2.42 -27.74 29.02
CA GLY A 897 -2.45 -28.74 30.08
C GLY A 897 -1.10 -28.91 30.79
N PRO A 898 -1.08 -29.62 31.93
CA PRO A 898 0.10 -29.79 32.78
C PRO A 898 1.23 -30.55 32.09
N ASP A 899 0.91 -31.44 31.16
CA ASP A 899 1.86 -32.27 30.43
C ASP A 899 2.41 -31.60 29.15
N ARG A 900 1.98 -30.39 28.86
CA ARG A 900 2.48 -29.64 27.71
C ARG A 900 3.96 -29.31 27.89
N PRO A 901 4.85 -29.70 26.98
CA PRO A 901 6.23 -29.21 27.00
C PRO A 901 6.23 -27.67 26.89
N PRO A 902 7.16 -26.99 27.60
CA PRO A 902 7.25 -25.54 27.55
C PRO A 902 7.38 -25.01 26.12
N SER A 903 6.77 -23.84 25.82
CA SER A 903 6.94 -23.17 24.53
C SER A 903 8.40 -22.75 24.29
N LYS A 904 8.79 -22.55 23.04
CA LYS A 904 10.14 -22.06 22.69
C LYS A 904 10.48 -20.77 23.43
N ARG A 905 9.52 -19.85 23.54
CA ARG A 905 9.66 -18.59 24.29
C ARG A 905 9.93 -18.85 25.77
N MET A 906 9.20 -19.77 26.39
CA MET A 906 9.38 -20.12 27.78
C MET A 906 10.76 -20.76 28.04
N VAL A 907 11.19 -21.64 27.16
CA VAL A 907 12.54 -22.25 27.22
C VAL A 907 13.64 -21.18 27.12
N GLU A 908 13.49 -20.21 26.20
CA GLU A 908 14.48 -19.13 26.05
C GLU A 908 14.46 -18.18 27.27
N GLN A 909 13.30 -17.84 27.79
CA GLN A 909 13.19 -17.04 29.01
C GLN A 909 13.87 -17.73 30.20
N MET A 910 13.63 -19.04 30.38
CA MET A 910 14.29 -19.83 31.43
C MET A 910 15.80 -19.88 31.27
N ARG A 911 16.27 -19.99 30.03
CA ARG A 911 17.69 -19.96 29.70
C ARG A 911 18.36 -18.63 30.07
N LEU A 912 17.68 -17.51 29.79
CA LEU A 912 18.16 -16.17 30.16
C LEU A 912 18.17 -16.00 31.68
N GLU A 913 17.10 -16.41 32.37
CA GLU A 913 17.04 -16.38 33.84
C GLU A 913 18.13 -17.24 34.48
N GLU A 914 18.42 -18.41 33.92
CA GLU A 914 19.52 -19.26 34.38
C GLU A 914 20.89 -18.62 34.16
N GLN A 915 21.12 -17.98 33.00
CA GLN A 915 22.33 -17.23 32.73
C GLN A 915 22.53 -16.07 33.74
N GLU A 916 21.47 -15.35 34.04
CA GLU A 916 21.52 -14.28 35.05
C GLU A 916 21.81 -14.81 36.43
N ARG A 917 21.17 -15.90 36.84
CA ARG A 917 21.48 -16.59 38.13
C ARG A 917 22.94 -17.07 38.16
N ARG A 918 23.47 -17.61 37.07
CA ARG A 918 24.86 -18.01 36.96
C ARG A 918 25.82 -16.83 37.02
N LYS A 919 25.45 -15.69 36.45
CA LYS A 919 26.23 -14.42 36.56
C LYS A 919 26.18 -13.91 38.01
N ALA A 920 25.03 -13.80 38.61
CA ALA A 920 24.86 -13.37 40.00
C ALA A 920 25.60 -14.30 41.00
N SER A 921 25.56 -15.62 40.80
CA SER A 921 26.30 -16.57 41.64
C SER A 921 27.83 -16.56 41.38
N ARG A 922 28.31 -16.12 40.19
CA ARG A 922 29.73 -15.85 39.96
C ARG A 922 30.18 -14.56 40.64
N GLU A 923 29.35 -13.52 40.66
CA GLU A 923 29.63 -12.27 41.38
C GLU A 923 29.65 -12.49 42.90
N GLN A 924 28.72 -13.31 43.44
CA GLN A 924 28.74 -13.71 44.86
C GLN A 924 29.88 -14.63 45.26
N ARG A 925 30.46 -15.44 44.35
CA ARG A 925 31.65 -16.28 44.62
C ARG A 925 32.96 -15.51 44.65
N GLN A 926 32.96 -14.23 44.31
CA GLN A 926 34.14 -13.36 44.53
C GLN A 926 34.24 -12.82 45.94
N ILE A 927 33.28 -13.18 46.83
CA ILE A 927 33.38 -12.92 48.28
C ILE A 927 33.89 -14.22 48.95
N PRO A 928 35.05 -14.26 49.58
CA PRO A 928 35.58 -15.49 50.16
C PRO A 928 34.79 -15.92 51.40
N GLY A 929 34.15 -17.08 51.33
CA GLY A 929 33.68 -17.83 52.48
C GLY A 929 32.19 -18.12 52.51
N GLN A 930 31.74 -19.11 51.79
CA GLN A 930 30.71 -20.09 52.19
C GLN A 930 30.51 -21.15 51.11
N SER A 931 30.91 -22.35 51.41
CA SER A 931 30.66 -23.54 50.59
C SER A 931 29.29 -24.09 50.88
N SER A 932 28.41 -24.19 49.92
CA SER A 932 27.23 -25.08 49.96
C SER A 932 27.19 -25.88 48.66
N SER A 933 27.44 -27.17 48.81
CA SER A 933 27.23 -28.20 47.78
C SER A 933 25.72 -28.39 47.51
N ARG A 934 25.28 -28.06 46.33
CA ARG A 934 24.04 -28.60 45.75
C ARG A 934 24.33 -29.22 44.40
N ALA A 935 24.03 -30.50 44.32
CA ALA A 935 24.23 -31.37 43.20
C ALA A 935 23.55 -30.84 41.93
N ASP A 936 24.14 -31.13 40.80
CA ASP A 936 23.66 -30.94 39.43
C ASP A 936 22.29 -31.66 39.25
N GLU A 937 21.23 -31.01 39.57
CA GLU A 937 19.90 -31.43 39.08
C GLU A 937 19.84 -31.14 37.60
N GLY A 938 19.64 -32.15 36.80
CA GLY A 938 19.58 -32.00 35.35
C GLY A 938 18.49 -30.98 34.96
N TYR A 939 18.78 -30.17 33.96
CA TYR A 939 17.96 -29.09 33.39
C TYR A 939 16.44 -29.41 33.32
N TRP A 940 16.11 -30.66 32.96
CA TRP A 940 14.74 -31.14 32.84
C TRP A 940 14.04 -31.37 34.19
N ALA A 941 14.77 -31.79 35.23
CA ALA A 941 14.21 -31.94 36.55
C ALA A 941 13.88 -30.59 37.23
N GLY A 942 14.75 -29.58 36.98
CA GLY A 942 14.48 -28.20 37.38
C GLY A 942 13.24 -27.61 36.71
N LEU A 943 13.06 -27.90 35.43
CA LEU A 943 11.93 -27.46 34.62
C LEU A 943 10.60 -28.10 35.08
N GLN A 944 10.60 -29.43 35.31
CA GLN A 944 9.43 -30.12 35.84
C GLN A 944 9.04 -29.60 37.23
N ARG A 945 10.01 -29.33 38.13
CA ARG A 945 9.73 -28.77 39.44
C ARG A 945 9.12 -27.37 39.37
N GLN A 946 9.62 -26.48 38.49
CA GLN A 946 9.03 -25.15 38.32
C GLN A 946 7.62 -25.21 37.74
N VAL A 947 7.35 -26.09 36.78
CA VAL A 947 5.99 -26.32 36.26
C VAL A 947 5.08 -26.83 37.37
N GLN A 948 5.55 -27.76 38.20
CA GLN A 948 4.79 -28.33 39.33
C GLN A 948 4.49 -27.28 40.42
N GLU A 949 5.49 -26.45 40.80
CA GLU A 949 5.30 -25.35 41.75
C GLU A 949 4.33 -24.27 41.21
N ARG A 950 4.34 -24.00 39.91
CA ARG A 950 3.40 -23.06 39.28
C ARG A 950 1.99 -23.62 39.22
N THR A 951 1.82 -24.93 38.95
CA THR A 951 0.54 -25.63 38.93
C THR A 951 -0.08 -25.60 40.34
N GLU A 952 0.70 -25.83 41.40
CA GLU A 952 0.25 -25.73 42.78
C GLU A 952 -0.13 -24.29 43.18
N ARG A 953 0.62 -23.27 42.70
CA ARG A 953 0.29 -21.85 42.94
C ARG A 953 -1.02 -21.39 42.28
N LEU A 954 -1.37 -21.95 41.12
CA LEU A 954 -2.61 -21.68 40.43
C LEU A 954 -3.85 -22.22 41.18
N GLY A 955 -3.64 -23.07 42.17
CA GLY A 955 -4.71 -23.58 43.05
C GLY A 955 -5.78 -24.37 42.29
N PHE A 956 -5.34 -25.25 41.37
CA PHE A 956 -6.26 -26.18 40.73
C PHE A 956 -6.99 -27.02 41.75
N THR A 957 -8.30 -26.85 41.85
CA THR A 957 -9.15 -27.79 42.58
C THR A 957 -9.36 -29.03 41.69
N GLY A 958 -9.56 -30.19 42.30
CA GLY A 958 -9.74 -31.46 41.58
C GLY A 958 -10.75 -31.40 40.43
N ASP A 959 -11.86 -30.67 40.59
CA ASP A 959 -12.90 -30.48 39.55
C ASP A 959 -12.42 -29.77 38.29
N THR A 960 -11.40 -28.92 38.41
CA THR A 960 -10.81 -28.23 37.24
C THR A 960 -9.85 -29.13 36.46
N MET A 961 -9.15 -30.00 37.21
CA MET A 961 -8.26 -31.02 36.65
C MET A 961 -9.05 -32.10 35.92
N ASP A 962 -10.13 -32.62 36.53
CA ASP A 962 -11.02 -33.63 35.95
C ASP A 962 -11.69 -33.13 34.66
N ARG A 963 -12.08 -31.87 34.57
CA ARG A 963 -12.59 -31.25 33.33
C ARG A 963 -11.53 -31.06 32.23
N LEU A 964 -10.28 -30.84 32.60
CA LEU A 964 -9.14 -30.79 31.67
C LEU A 964 -8.75 -32.20 31.18
N GLU A 965 -8.82 -33.23 32.09
CA GLU A 965 -8.52 -34.62 31.74
C GLU A 965 -9.59 -35.26 30.87
N GLU A 966 -10.88 -34.98 31.06
CA GLU A 966 -11.98 -35.46 30.24
C GLU A 966 -11.88 -34.99 28.78
N ASN A 967 -11.29 -33.81 28.56
CA ASN A 967 -10.98 -33.26 27.23
C ASN A 967 -9.63 -33.75 26.68
N SER A 968 -8.77 -34.38 27.48
CA SER A 968 -7.39 -34.68 27.08
C SER A 968 -7.10 -36.17 26.80
N SER A 969 -8.07 -37.08 26.89
CA SER A 969 -7.85 -38.54 26.73
C SER A 969 -7.31 -38.98 25.38
N ASN A 970 -7.44 -38.15 24.33
CA ASN A 970 -6.84 -38.38 23.01
C ASN A 970 -5.42 -37.77 22.87
N PHE A 971 -5.01 -36.94 23.83
CA PHE A 971 -3.77 -36.17 23.74
C PHE A 971 -2.53 -36.93 24.23
N ALA A 972 -2.67 -37.84 25.17
CA ALA A 972 -1.56 -38.63 25.71
C ALA A 972 -0.82 -39.46 24.60
N ASN A 973 -1.56 -39.94 23.61
CA ASN A 973 -0.99 -40.70 22.49
C ASN A 973 -0.20 -39.84 21.48
N ASP A 974 -0.56 -38.58 21.33
CA ASP A 974 0.12 -37.67 20.40
C ASP A 974 1.35 -37.01 21.04
N VAL A 975 1.34 -36.78 22.36
CA VAL A 975 2.48 -36.31 23.13
C VAL A 975 3.59 -37.35 23.19
N ASP A 976 3.28 -38.63 23.37
CA ASP A 976 4.26 -39.71 23.34
C ASP A 976 4.94 -39.86 21.96
N LYS A 977 4.19 -39.68 20.89
CA LYS A 977 4.77 -39.64 19.54
C LYS A 977 5.71 -38.45 19.33
N PHE A 978 5.36 -37.28 19.87
CA PHE A 978 6.17 -36.07 19.76
C PHE A 978 7.45 -36.15 20.59
N ILE A 979 7.37 -36.64 21.84
CA ILE A 979 8.53 -36.86 22.71
C ILE A 979 9.47 -37.90 22.09
N SER A 980 8.92 -38.95 21.51
CA SER A 980 9.69 -40.00 20.81
C SER A 980 10.38 -39.46 19.55
N ALA A 981 9.72 -38.56 18.80
CA ALA A 981 10.30 -37.89 17.63
C ALA A 981 11.40 -36.87 18.01
N GLN A 982 11.23 -36.14 19.13
CA GLN A 982 12.24 -35.20 19.62
C GLN A 982 13.46 -35.94 20.24
N LYS A 983 13.21 -37.03 20.98
CA LYS A 983 14.32 -37.90 21.48
C LYS A 983 15.10 -38.48 20.31
N ARG A 984 14.48 -38.90 19.23
CA ARG A 984 15.15 -39.34 17.99
C ARG A 984 15.95 -38.23 17.32
N LYS A 985 15.41 -37.01 17.23
CA LYS A 985 16.15 -35.87 16.69
C LYS A 985 17.35 -35.45 17.56
N MET A 986 17.22 -35.49 18.90
CA MET A 986 18.33 -35.20 19.79
C MET A 986 19.40 -36.30 19.74
N ALA A 987 19.01 -37.59 19.66
CA ALA A 987 19.94 -38.71 19.49
C ALA A 987 20.71 -38.60 18.15
N LEU A 988 20.06 -38.20 17.07
CA LEU A 988 20.67 -37.95 15.77
C LEU A 988 21.60 -36.73 15.77
N GLY A 989 21.22 -35.64 16.49
CA GLY A 989 22.06 -34.43 16.66
C GLY A 989 23.33 -34.71 17.48
N LEU A 990 23.24 -35.55 18.51
CA LEU A 990 24.39 -35.97 19.34
C LEU A 990 25.32 -36.95 18.60
N ILE A 991 24.80 -37.75 17.68
CA ILE A 991 25.61 -38.67 16.85
C ILE A 991 26.30 -37.85 15.73
N GLY A 992 25.64 -36.82 15.17
CA GLY A 992 26.27 -35.94 14.18
C GLY A 992 27.43 -35.09 14.72
N SER A 993 27.35 -34.64 15.98
CA SER A 993 28.44 -33.89 16.61
C SER A 993 29.67 -34.77 17.02
N LYS A 994 29.52 -36.10 17.10
CA LYS A 994 30.63 -37.05 17.35
C LYS A 994 31.28 -37.62 16.08
N LEU A 995 30.65 -37.41 14.90
CA LEU A 995 31.13 -37.94 13.62
C LEU A 995 31.71 -36.87 12.67
N GLY A 996 31.84 -35.61 13.09
CA GLY A 996 32.68 -34.62 12.40
C GLY A 996 32.29 -34.37 10.93
N PHE A 997 31.01 -34.19 10.64
CA PHE A 997 30.56 -33.69 9.36
C PHE A 997 29.77 -32.38 9.52
#